data_9a4d086ed7df639c0a7d96cf8bfbcaf0
#
_entry.id   9a4d086ed7df639c0a7d96cf8bfbcaf0
#
_cell.length_a   1.000
_cell.length_b   1.000
_cell.length_c   1.000
_cell.angle_alpha   90.00
_cell.angle_beta   90.00
_cell.angle_gamma   90.00
#
_symmetry.space_group_name_H-M   'P 1'
#
loop_
_entity.id
_entity.type
_entity.pdbx_description
1 polymer ?
#
loop_
_entity_poly.entity_id
_entity_poly.type
_entity_poly.pdbx_seq_one_letter_code
_entity_poly.pdbx_strand_id
1 'polypeptide(L)'
;MTLAAVASPSLKFLEDRWDPSIADKLDEPELLRYRSNLLGSDLRITNFAGGNTSSKIDEIDPLTGQMVKVLWVKGSGGDLGSIKRTGFATLYQEKLLALEHLYRGEATEDSMVEMYAICAFRNNPVAASIDTPLHGFLPFPHVDHLHPDWGIALAASANGKAKMEEFNREFHHKLIWIPWQRPGFELAMMMKRAVAENPDCDGIVLGAHGLFTWGETQRECYVNTLTLIDQLGQFIAKHGQRKGESRFGGNSIKARTNRKELAVEILPFLRGRISAQRRWIASFSDAEDVLQFVNSSHAKDLSFLGTSCPDHFIRTKIRPLFVPWLDGEDVDALKKRIESSLAEYREHYRRYYHEHALPDSPALRDTSPSIVLIPGLGMFSFSKSKTEARIVGEFYTNAIHVMEGASLLGDGEVSGAKASVVPQCGQGMDPTTFKVFTNYVAMPLSEAFRIEYWALEEAKIRRQPAEKELSRSIALVVGGGSGIGREVALLAATRGAHVMIADRDTTAASNVADELTKITSKESVASTAVDIRSRDAIGNALHATISAFGGVDILINTAAMFPSSPDGVITEAQWAMTFDVNVTSNYLLCDEVAKVFAAQGLDSSIVLTSSANAVVPKRGSEAYDVSKAALSHLVRELAVGLAPKVRVNGISPATVVKGSTMFPRDRVRASLTKYGISFEESMSDEELRGLLANFYAKRTLTHTPIDPVDCAEAILFLASPRSRCTTGHLIPVDGGLPEAILR
;
A
#
# COMPACT_ATOMS: atom_id res chain seq x y z
N MET A 1 13.16 41.42 -20.29
CA MET A 1 14.14 41.30 -19.19
C MET A 1 14.51 39.86 -19.05
N THR A 2 15.76 39.50 -19.34
CA THR A 2 16.30 38.16 -19.07
C THR A 2 16.28 37.99 -17.55
N LEU A 3 15.41 37.10 -17.04
CA LEU A 3 15.42 36.67 -15.66
C LEU A 3 16.84 36.17 -15.33
N ALA A 4 17.48 36.78 -14.33
CA ALA A 4 18.76 36.32 -13.84
C ALA A 4 18.61 34.83 -13.48
N ALA A 5 19.48 33.98 -14.01
CA ALA A 5 19.45 32.58 -13.72
C ALA A 5 19.63 32.37 -12.21
N VAL A 6 18.62 31.85 -11.53
CA VAL A 6 18.73 31.49 -10.11
C VAL A 6 19.81 30.41 -10.00
N ALA A 7 20.88 30.71 -9.27
CA ALA A 7 22.01 29.81 -9.09
C ALA A 7 21.57 28.51 -8.41
N SER A 8 22.23 27.41 -8.76
CA SER A 8 22.03 26.15 -8.03
C SER A 8 22.45 26.30 -6.58
N PRO A 9 21.64 25.86 -5.60
CA PRO A 9 21.96 26.00 -4.19
C PRO A 9 23.11 25.06 -3.79
N SER A 10 23.89 25.47 -2.78
CA SER A 10 24.86 24.59 -2.14
C SER A 10 24.14 23.73 -1.11
N LEU A 11 23.80 22.50 -1.47
CA LEU A 11 23.06 21.54 -0.62
C LEU A 11 24.02 20.49 -0.04
N LYS A 12 23.74 20.01 1.17
CA LYS A 12 24.52 18.98 1.85
C LYS A 12 23.82 17.61 1.88
N PHE A 13 22.52 17.61 2.04
CA PHE A 13 21.71 16.39 2.21
C PHE A 13 20.74 16.14 1.05
N LEU A 14 20.24 17.21 0.43
CA LEU A 14 19.33 17.13 -0.71
C LEU A 14 20.08 17.34 -2.03
N GLU A 15 19.38 17.12 -3.14
CA GLU A 15 19.92 17.25 -4.49
C GLU A 15 19.04 18.19 -5.31
N ASP A 16 19.67 19.13 -6.02
CA ASP A 16 18.99 19.95 -7.01
C ASP A 16 18.81 19.17 -8.30
N ARG A 17 17.59 18.70 -8.54
CA ARG A 17 17.22 17.87 -9.72
C ARG A 17 16.55 18.68 -10.82
N TRP A 18 16.56 19.99 -10.74
CA TRP A 18 15.98 20.85 -11.77
C TRP A 18 16.86 20.86 -13.03
N ASP A 19 16.28 20.45 -14.15
CA ASP A 19 16.95 20.48 -15.45
C ASP A 19 16.40 21.63 -16.31
N PRO A 20 17.19 22.70 -16.57
CA PRO A 20 16.77 23.81 -17.40
C PRO A 20 16.38 23.38 -18.82
N SER A 21 17.03 22.36 -19.38
CA SER A 21 16.76 21.88 -20.74
C SER A 21 15.37 21.27 -20.90
N ILE A 22 14.78 20.81 -19.79
CA ILE A 22 13.39 20.35 -19.69
C ILE A 22 12.48 21.54 -19.37
N ALA A 23 12.82 22.28 -18.33
CA ALA A 23 11.98 23.36 -17.80
C ALA A 23 11.68 24.45 -18.81
N ASP A 24 12.67 24.87 -19.61
CA ASP A 24 12.55 25.94 -20.63
C ASP A 24 11.54 25.63 -21.76
N LYS A 25 11.11 24.38 -21.87
CA LYS A 25 10.14 23.93 -22.88
C LYS A 25 8.70 23.84 -22.34
N LEU A 26 8.50 24.04 -21.04
CA LEU A 26 7.23 23.85 -20.36
C LEU A 26 6.48 25.18 -20.21
N ASP A 27 5.14 25.12 -20.33
CA ASP A 27 4.27 26.23 -19.94
C ASP A 27 4.15 26.30 -18.40
N GLU A 28 3.59 27.38 -17.88
CA GLU A 28 3.47 27.60 -16.44
C GLU A 28 2.77 26.45 -15.67
N PRO A 29 1.63 25.90 -16.14
CA PRO A 29 1.03 24.73 -15.51
C PRO A 29 1.92 23.47 -15.53
N GLU A 30 2.66 23.24 -16.62
CA GLU A 30 3.59 22.10 -16.69
C GLU A 30 4.84 22.33 -15.84
N LEU A 31 5.31 23.57 -15.68
CA LEU A 31 6.37 23.91 -14.72
C LEU A 31 5.92 23.66 -13.28
N LEU A 32 4.70 24.00 -12.91
CA LEU A 32 4.14 23.66 -11.61
C LEU A 32 4.12 22.13 -11.40
N ARG A 33 3.66 21.38 -12.40
CA ARG A 33 3.69 19.90 -12.35
C ARG A 33 5.12 19.38 -12.19
N TYR A 34 6.05 19.91 -12.96
CA TYR A 34 7.46 19.52 -12.92
C TYR A 34 8.08 19.78 -11.55
N ARG A 35 7.90 20.98 -10.98
CA ARG A 35 8.31 21.34 -9.61
C ARG A 35 7.71 20.37 -8.59
N SER A 36 6.41 20.11 -8.68
CA SER A 36 5.71 19.20 -7.78
C SER A 36 6.29 17.79 -7.82
N ASN A 37 6.55 17.26 -9.03
CA ASN A 37 7.12 15.91 -9.17
C ASN A 37 8.55 15.82 -8.62
N LEU A 38 9.37 16.86 -8.80
CA LEU A 38 10.71 16.91 -8.23
C LEU A 38 10.65 16.89 -6.69
N LEU A 39 9.83 17.74 -6.08
CA LEU A 39 9.67 17.81 -4.63
C LEU A 39 9.09 16.51 -4.04
N GLY A 40 8.04 15.98 -4.65
CA GLY A 40 7.38 14.75 -4.18
C GLY A 40 8.16 13.45 -4.46
N SER A 41 9.26 13.51 -5.22
CA SER A 41 10.11 12.34 -5.48
C SER A 41 11.08 12.00 -4.36
N ASP A 42 11.22 12.85 -3.34
CA ASP A 42 12.09 12.64 -2.18
C ASP A 42 11.25 12.66 -0.89
N LEU A 43 11.12 11.52 -0.22
CA LEU A 43 10.31 11.38 0.99
C LEU A 43 10.82 12.20 2.19
N ARG A 44 12.07 12.67 2.15
CA ARG A 44 12.61 13.60 3.17
C ARG A 44 12.04 15.00 3.01
N ILE A 45 11.56 15.34 1.81
CA ILE A 45 10.95 16.64 1.47
C ILE A 45 9.45 16.64 1.77
N THR A 46 8.75 15.55 1.45
CA THR A 46 7.33 15.39 1.77
C THR A 46 6.90 13.94 1.72
N ASN A 47 5.93 13.58 2.56
CA ASN A 47 5.32 12.24 2.58
C ASN A 47 4.46 11.99 1.34
N PHE A 48 4.17 10.71 1.05
CA PHE A 48 3.22 10.32 0.00
C PHE A 48 1.87 11.02 0.19
N ALA A 49 1.40 11.69 -0.85
CA ALA A 49 0.17 12.49 -0.86
C ALA A 49 0.13 13.67 0.14
N GLY A 50 1.18 13.86 0.96
CA GLY A 50 1.32 15.00 1.87
C GLY A 50 1.71 16.27 1.15
N GLY A 51 1.46 17.40 1.80
CA GLY A 51 1.78 18.72 1.28
C GLY A 51 1.02 19.12 0.01
N ASN A 52 1.21 20.34 -0.43
CA ASN A 52 0.60 20.94 -1.62
C ASN A 52 1.57 21.90 -2.30
N THR A 53 1.47 22.02 -3.60
CA THR A 53 2.14 23.06 -4.39
C THR A 53 1.11 23.85 -5.16
N SER A 54 1.38 25.12 -5.40
CA SER A 54 0.49 25.98 -6.16
C SER A 54 1.20 27.03 -7.00
N SER A 55 0.46 27.55 -7.98
CA SER A 55 0.87 28.71 -8.78
C SER A 55 -0.35 29.56 -9.14
N LYS A 56 -0.19 30.87 -9.10
CA LYS A 56 -1.19 31.84 -9.57
C LYS A 56 -0.84 32.26 -10.98
N ILE A 57 -1.59 31.76 -11.94
CA ILE A 57 -1.33 31.87 -13.38
C ILE A 57 -2.37 32.79 -14.02
N ASP A 58 -1.92 33.63 -14.95
CA ASP A 58 -2.83 34.44 -15.75
C ASP A 58 -3.43 33.61 -16.89
N GLU A 59 -4.75 33.51 -16.95
CA GLU A 59 -5.48 32.75 -17.97
C GLU A 59 -6.61 33.55 -18.56
N ILE A 60 -7.02 33.23 -19.81
CA ILE A 60 -8.16 33.81 -20.46
C ILE A 60 -9.45 33.17 -19.96
N ASP A 61 -10.34 33.94 -19.39
CA ASP A 61 -11.68 33.52 -19.01
C ASP A 61 -12.47 33.12 -20.27
N PRO A 62 -13.00 31.90 -20.35
CA PRO A 62 -13.66 31.40 -21.56
C PRO A 62 -15.01 32.07 -21.84
N LEU A 63 -15.63 32.73 -20.85
CA LEU A 63 -16.93 33.42 -21.01
C LEU A 63 -16.77 34.88 -21.37
N THR A 64 -15.80 35.55 -20.74
CA THR A 64 -15.64 37.03 -20.90
C THR A 64 -14.52 37.38 -21.86
N GLY A 65 -13.61 36.48 -22.17
CA GLY A 65 -12.39 36.75 -22.95
C GLY A 65 -11.36 37.61 -22.20
N GLN A 66 -11.57 37.93 -20.93
CA GLN A 66 -10.67 38.76 -20.14
C GLN A 66 -9.57 37.91 -19.51
N MET A 67 -8.41 38.53 -19.27
CA MET A 67 -7.33 37.92 -18.48
C MET A 67 -7.71 37.91 -17.00
N VAL A 68 -7.65 36.74 -16.39
CA VAL A 68 -7.98 36.53 -14.96
C VAL A 68 -6.87 35.74 -14.27
N LYS A 69 -6.67 36.02 -12.99
CA LYS A 69 -5.74 35.26 -12.17
C LYS A 69 -6.39 33.96 -11.71
N VAL A 70 -5.77 32.84 -12.02
CA VAL A 70 -6.23 31.48 -11.66
C VAL A 70 -5.24 30.84 -10.71
N LEU A 71 -5.73 30.40 -9.56
CA LEU A 71 -4.94 29.56 -8.64
C LEU A 71 -4.98 28.11 -9.15
N TRP A 72 -3.83 27.60 -9.50
CA TRP A 72 -3.57 26.18 -9.69
C TRP A 72 -3.02 25.61 -8.39
N VAL A 73 -3.68 24.61 -7.80
CA VAL A 73 -3.26 23.99 -6.55
C VAL A 73 -3.49 22.49 -6.60
N LYS A 74 -2.60 21.68 -5.98
CA LYS A 74 -2.77 20.23 -5.93
C LYS A 74 -4.15 19.85 -5.42
N GLY A 75 -4.85 19.00 -6.18
CA GLY A 75 -6.14 18.45 -5.79
C GLY A 75 -6.08 17.55 -4.56
N SER A 76 -7.23 17.38 -3.92
CA SER A 76 -7.36 16.56 -2.71
C SER A 76 -6.97 15.10 -2.96
N GLY A 77 -6.08 14.54 -2.16
CA GLY A 77 -5.69 13.12 -2.17
C GLY A 77 -4.67 12.72 -3.25
N GLY A 78 -4.19 13.66 -4.09
CA GLY A 78 -3.15 13.40 -5.07
C GLY A 78 -1.74 13.36 -4.45
N ASP A 79 -0.85 12.54 -4.99
CA ASP A 79 0.55 12.49 -4.60
C ASP A 79 1.38 13.45 -5.45
N LEU A 80 2.24 14.26 -4.83
CA LEU A 80 3.07 15.25 -5.53
C LEU A 80 4.07 14.60 -6.50
N GLY A 81 4.68 13.48 -6.10
CA GLY A 81 5.71 12.80 -6.90
C GLY A 81 5.18 12.22 -8.22
N SER A 82 3.87 11.97 -8.32
CA SER A 82 3.23 11.35 -9.48
C SER A 82 2.08 12.17 -10.09
N ILE A 83 1.85 13.40 -9.58
CA ILE A 83 0.74 14.24 -10.05
C ILE A 83 0.89 14.57 -11.55
N LYS A 84 -0.24 14.50 -12.24
CA LYS A 84 -0.38 14.95 -13.63
C LYS A 84 -1.02 16.33 -13.67
N ARG A 85 -0.92 17.04 -14.80
CA ARG A 85 -1.60 18.35 -15.00
C ARG A 85 -3.09 18.29 -14.64
N THR A 86 -3.76 17.20 -14.96
CA THR A 86 -5.18 16.97 -14.64
C THR A 86 -5.46 16.71 -13.16
N GLY A 87 -4.45 16.62 -12.32
CA GLY A 87 -4.57 16.43 -10.87
C GLY A 87 -4.63 17.74 -10.07
N PHE A 88 -4.49 18.89 -10.75
CA PHE A 88 -4.62 20.20 -10.11
C PHE A 88 -6.04 20.71 -10.16
N ALA A 89 -6.53 21.23 -9.03
CA ALA A 89 -7.72 22.07 -8.97
C ALA A 89 -7.35 23.48 -9.47
N THR A 90 -8.24 24.10 -10.24
CA THR A 90 -8.07 25.46 -10.76
C THR A 90 -9.22 26.33 -10.30
N LEU A 91 -8.93 27.47 -9.66
CA LEU A 91 -9.93 28.35 -9.07
C LEU A 91 -9.68 29.80 -9.50
N TYR A 92 -10.76 30.55 -9.74
CA TYR A 92 -10.66 32.00 -9.87
C TYR A 92 -10.10 32.57 -8.56
N GLN A 93 -8.93 33.20 -8.61
CA GLN A 93 -8.27 33.77 -7.43
C GLN A 93 -9.14 34.80 -6.74
N GLU A 94 -9.82 35.68 -7.50
CA GLU A 94 -10.71 36.72 -6.96
C GLU A 94 -11.89 36.10 -6.20
N LYS A 95 -12.54 35.06 -6.77
CA LYS A 95 -13.65 34.37 -6.10
C LYS A 95 -13.24 33.69 -4.82
N LEU A 96 -12.05 33.06 -4.82
CA LEU A 96 -11.52 32.42 -3.61
C LEU A 96 -11.26 33.46 -2.51
N LEU A 97 -10.66 34.60 -2.84
CA LEU A 97 -10.44 35.70 -1.89
C LEU A 97 -11.76 36.28 -1.34
N ALA A 98 -12.81 36.36 -2.18
CA ALA A 98 -14.12 36.85 -1.75
C ALA A 98 -14.77 35.96 -0.68
N LEU A 99 -14.37 34.69 -0.54
CA LEU A 99 -14.88 33.79 0.52
C LEU A 99 -14.55 34.28 1.93
N GLU A 100 -13.54 35.15 2.09
CA GLU A 100 -13.24 35.79 3.38
C GLU A 100 -14.45 36.53 3.95
N HIS A 101 -15.27 37.13 3.10
CA HIS A 101 -16.48 37.87 3.51
C HIS A 101 -17.58 36.92 4.04
N LEU A 102 -17.53 35.65 3.72
CA LEU A 102 -18.49 34.63 4.16
C LEU A 102 -18.06 33.92 5.43
N TYR A 103 -16.77 33.92 5.72
CA TYR A 103 -16.22 33.22 6.87
C TYR A 103 -16.65 33.85 8.20
N ARG A 104 -17.11 33.02 9.15
CA ARG A 104 -17.65 33.44 10.46
C ARG A 104 -16.97 32.74 11.65
N GLY A 105 -15.76 32.22 11.43
CA GLY A 105 -15.00 31.52 12.45
C GLY A 105 -15.07 29.99 12.33
N GLU A 106 -14.33 29.29 13.17
CA GLU A 106 -14.09 27.82 13.09
C GLU A 106 -15.37 26.96 12.98
N ALA A 107 -16.47 27.39 13.58
CA ALA A 107 -17.74 26.67 13.51
C ALA A 107 -18.31 26.54 12.08
N THR A 108 -17.85 27.41 11.16
CA THR A 108 -18.28 27.41 9.74
C THR A 108 -17.21 26.88 8.81
N GLU A 109 -16.06 26.42 9.31
CA GLU A 109 -14.88 26.07 8.52
C GLU A 109 -15.15 24.97 7.51
N ASP A 110 -15.78 23.89 7.92
CA ASP A 110 -16.07 22.76 7.03
C ASP A 110 -17.04 23.14 5.90
N SER A 111 -17.98 24.07 6.14
CA SER A 111 -18.88 24.59 5.09
C SER A 111 -18.16 25.44 4.05
N MET A 112 -17.04 26.05 4.39
CA MET A 112 -16.23 26.81 3.43
C MET A 112 -15.64 25.93 2.34
N VAL A 113 -15.37 24.65 2.61
CA VAL A 113 -14.85 23.69 1.63
C VAL A 113 -15.85 23.45 0.49
N GLU A 114 -17.15 23.46 0.79
CA GLU A 114 -18.20 23.33 -0.22
C GLU A 114 -18.21 24.52 -1.20
N MET A 115 -17.82 25.70 -0.73
CA MET A 115 -17.77 26.92 -1.54
C MET A 115 -16.64 26.89 -2.59
N TYR A 116 -15.61 26.05 -2.44
CA TYR A 116 -14.52 25.98 -3.42
C TYR A 116 -15.01 25.55 -4.81
N ALA A 117 -16.06 24.74 -4.88
CA ALA A 117 -16.66 24.34 -6.15
C ALA A 117 -17.22 25.53 -6.95
N ILE A 118 -17.74 26.58 -6.26
CA ILE A 118 -18.25 27.80 -6.88
C ILE A 118 -17.11 28.67 -7.45
N CYS A 119 -15.92 28.52 -6.88
CA CYS A 119 -14.73 29.22 -7.34
C CYS A 119 -14.03 28.53 -8.53
N ALA A 120 -14.45 27.30 -8.91
CA ALA A 120 -13.78 26.52 -9.95
C ALA A 120 -13.68 27.25 -11.28
N PHE A 121 -12.47 27.31 -11.84
CA PHE A 121 -12.21 27.84 -13.17
C PHE A 121 -12.51 26.76 -14.23
N ARG A 122 -13.22 27.13 -15.29
CA ARG A 122 -13.65 26.23 -16.39
C ARG A 122 -14.40 24.97 -15.90
N ASN A 123 -15.13 25.05 -14.79
CA ASN A 123 -15.79 23.90 -14.17
C ASN A 123 -14.84 22.72 -13.92
N ASN A 124 -13.61 23.00 -13.50
CA ASN A 124 -12.63 21.96 -13.21
C ASN A 124 -13.21 20.95 -12.21
N PRO A 125 -13.26 19.64 -12.55
CA PRO A 125 -13.89 18.62 -11.72
C PRO A 125 -13.02 18.16 -10.54
N VAL A 126 -11.76 18.59 -10.48
CA VAL A 126 -10.83 18.19 -9.40
C VAL A 126 -11.25 18.86 -8.10
N ALA A 127 -11.51 18.06 -7.09
CA ALA A 127 -11.83 18.58 -5.77
C ALA A 127 -10.62 19.33 -5.20
N ALA A 128 -10.84 20.62 -4.85
CA ALA A 128 -9.81 21.41 -4.21
C ALA A 128 -9.46 20.84 -2.83
N SER A 129 -8.17 20.92 -2.45
CA SER A 129 -7.71 20.55 -1.11
C SER A 129 -8.26 21.49 -0.06
N ILE A 130 -8.39 21.00 1.17
CA ILE A 130 -8.70 21.86 2.33
C ILE A 130 -7.65 22.96 2.52
N ASP A 131 -6.40 22.72 2.07
CA ASP A 131 -5.32 23.69 2.12
C ASP A 131 -5.39 24.77 1.05
N THR A 132 -6.37 24.70 0.15
CA THR A 132 -6.52 25.68 -0.95
C THR A 132 -6.48 27.14 -0.47
N PRO A 133 -7.18 27.55 0.61
CA PRO A 133 -7.09 28.93 1.09
C PRO A 133 -5.71 29.30 1.64
N LEU A 134 -4.94 28.35 2.19
CA LEU A 134 -3.57 28.59 2.68
C LEU A 134 -2.66 29.07 1.54
N HIS A 135 -2.87 28.56 0.34
CA HIS A 135 -2.16 28.99 -0.87
C HIS A 135 -2.75 30.26 -1.48
N GLY A 136 -4.08 30.36 -1.51
CA GLY A 136 -4.79 31.44 -2.17
C GLY A 136 -4.63 32.79 -1.45
N PHE A 137 -4.63 32.81 -0.12
CA PHE A 137 -4.55 34.05 0.68
C PHE A 137 -3.12 34.59 0.87
N LEU A 138 -2.09 33.78 0.59
CA LEU A 138 -0.72 34.29 0.54
C LEU A 138 -0.51 35.12 -0.73
N PRO A 139 0.22 36.25 -0.69
CA PRO A 139 0.37 37.16 -1.82
C PRO A 139 1.29 36.66 -2.94
N PHE A 140 2.04 35.59 -2.69
CA PHE A 140 3.10 35.10 -3.56
C PHE A 140 2.58 34.31 -4.76
N PRO A 141 3.23 34.42 -5.94
CA PRO A 141 2.78 33.73 -7.16
C PRO A 141 2.94 32.19 -7.09
N HIS A 142 4.03 31.70 -6.49
CA HIS A 142 4.33 30.28 -6.36
C HIS A 142 4.55 29.93 -4.90
N VAL A 143 3.83 28.91 -4.40
CA VAL A 143 3.83 28.53 -2.99
C VAL A 143 3.96 27.01 -2.85
N ASP A 144 4.85 26.57 -1.99
CA ASP A 144 5.02 25.17 -1.57
C ASP A 144 4.66 25.03 -0.09
N HIS A 145 3.77 24.09 0.20
CA HIS A 145 3.46 23.60 1.53
C HIS A 145 3.89 22.15 1.63
N LEU A 146 4.86 21.84 2.47
CA LEU A 146 5.47 20.52 2.54
C LEU A 146 5.64 20.03 3.98
N HIS A 147 5.78 18.71 4.10
CA HIS A 147 5.94 18.00 5.36
C HIS A 147 7.32 17.31 5.45
N PRO A 148 8.44 18.06 5.40
CA PRO A 148 9.76 17.47 5.44
C PRO A 148 10.13 16.99 6.84
N ASP A 149 10.87 15.88 6.93
CA ASP A 149 11.33 15.27 8.19
C ASP A 149 11.88 16.31 9.17
N TRP A 150 12.83 17.12 8.72
CA TRP A 150 13.49 18.12 9.55
C TRP A 150 12.61 19.32 9.89
N GLY A 151 11.71 19.70 8.98
CA GLY A 151 10.74 20.77 9.23
C GLY A 151 9.72 20.37 10.29
N ILE A 152 9.15 19.15 10.17
CA ILE A 152 8.23 18.63 11.19
C ILE A 152 8.97 18.41 12.51
N ALA A 153 10.24 17.97 12.50
CA ALA A 153 11.04 17.79 13.72
C ALA A 153 11.17 19.10 14.50
N LEU A 154 11.46 20.19 13.80
CA LEU A 154 11.48 21.54 14.40
C LEU A 154 10.09 21.93 14.92
N ALA A 155 9.05 21.73 14.08
CA ALA A 155 7.66 22.06 14.39
C ALA A 155 7.09 21.25 15.57
N ALA A 156 7.63 20.05 15.83
CA ALA A 156 7.23 19.15 16.91
C ALA A 156 8.20 19.19 18.13
N SER A 157 9.06 20.18 18.22
CA SER A 157 10.00 20.35 19.34
C SER A 157 9.43 21.27 20.43
N ALA A 158 9.58 20.91 21.71
CA ALA A 158 9.11 21.73 22.84
C ALA A 158 9.75 23.14 22.86
N ASN A 159 10.96 23.25 22.38
CA ASN A 159 11.68 24.52 22.20
C ASN A 159 11.69 25.00 20.74
N GLY A 160 10.79 24.48 19.88
CA GLY A 160 10.81 24.64 18.43
C GLY A 160 10.84 26.11 17.98
N LYS A 161 10.02 26.99 18.58
CA LYS A 161 10.03 28.42 18.25
C LYS A 161 11.40 29.08 18.56
N ALA A 162 11.97 28.80 19.72
CA ALA A 162 13.28 29.31 20.07
C ALA A 162 14.40 28.79 19.15
N LYS A 163 14.29 27.50 18.75
CA LYS A 163 15.23 26.90 17.79
C LYS A 163 15.03 27.45 16.37
N MET A 164 13.84 27.79 15.96
CA MET A 164 13.59 28.52 14.72
C MET A 164 14.23 29.90 14.73
N GLU A 165 14.14 30.62 15.85
CA GLU A 165 14.81 31.94 16.01
C GLU A 165 16.36 31.81 16.01
N GLU A 166 16.91 30.73 16.58
CA GLU A 166 18.33 30.38 16.49
C GLU A 166 18.72 30.07 15.03
N PHE A 167 17.95 29.26 14.34
CA PHE A 167 18.12 28.95 12.92
C PHE A 167 18.08 30.20 12.04
N ASN A 168 17.10 31.09 12.25
CA ASN A 168 16.98 32.35 11.51
C ASN A 168 18.26 33.20 11.65
N ARG A 169 18.84 33.29 12.85
CA ARG A 169 20.09 34.03 13.07
C ARG A 169 21.28 33.35 12.39
N GLU A 170 21.36 32.02 12.41
CA GLU A 170 22.51 31.27 11.91
C GLU A 170 22.53 31.24 10.36
N PHE A 171 21.37 31.03 9.73
CA PHE A 171 21.26 30.88 8.29
C PHE A 171 20.67 32.09 7.56
N HIS A 172 20.48 33.21 8.28
CA HIS A 172 19.97 34.47 7.74
C HIS A 172 18.59 34.40 7.15
N HIS A 173 17.72 33.56 7.74
CA HIS A 173 16.30 33.45 7.38
C HIS A 173 15.43 34.40 8.23
N LYS A 174 14.19 34.61 7.75
CA LYS A 174 13.12 35.32 8.43
C LYS A 174 11.87 34.47 8.52
N LEU A 175 12.02 33.24 9.03
CA LEU A 175 10.88 32.35 9.24
C LEU A 175 10.00 32.89 10.38
N ILE A 176 8.68 32.75 10.22
CA ILE A 176 7.69 33.06 11.25
C ILE A 176 7.07 31.78 11.79
N TRP A 177 6.70 31.79 13.06
CA TRP A 177 6.06 30.67 13.74
C TRP A 177 4.56 30.90 13.87
N ILE A 178 3.76 29.92 13.41
CA ILE A 178 2.33 29.87 13.68
C ILE A 178 2.07 28.65 14.57
N PRO A 179 1.42 28.81 15.74
CA PRO A 179 1.08 27.69 16.61
C PRO A 179 0.08 26.75 15.90
N TRP A 180 -0.16 25.57 16.47
CA TRP A 180 -1.10 24.61 15.91
C TRP A 180 -2.47 25.23 15.67
N GLN A 181 -2.93 25.05 14.48
CA GLN A 181 -4.29 25.26 14.05
C GLN A 181 -4.63 24.14 13.04
N ARG A 182 -5.82 23.57 13.14
CA ARG A 182 -6.28 22.58 12.16
C ARG A 182 -6.19 23.17 10.74
N PRO A 183 -5.73 22.39 9.74
CA PRO A 183 -5.72 22.85 8.35
C PRO A 183 -7.10 23.32 7.90
N GLY A 184 -7.16 24.48 7.24
CA GLY A 184 -8.41 25.04 6.75
C GLY A 184 -8.41 26.56 6.68
N PHE A 185 -9.62 27.14 6.72
CA PHE A 185 -9.81 28.57 6.47
C PHE A 185 -9.25 29.45 7.59
N GLU A 186 -9.41 29.03 8.88
CA GLU A 186 -8.86 29.80 10.02
C GLU A 186 -7.34 29.87 9.96
N LEU A 187 -6.68 28.74 9.68
CA LEU A 187 -5.22 28.73 9.50
C LEU A 187 -4.80 29.67 8.37
N ALA A 188 -5.55 29.71 7.24
CA ALA A 188 -5.27 30.62 6.15
C ALA A 188 -5.37 32.10 6.57
N MET A 189 -6.35 32.46 7.39
CA MET A 189 -6.49 33.81 7.93
C MET A 189 -5.35 34.17 8.88
N MET A 190 -4.91 33.23 9.72
CA MET A 190 -3.75 33.41 10.59
C MET A 190 -2.48 33.66 9.75
N MET A 191 -2.25 32.85 8.73
CA MET A 191 -1.10 33.00 7.83
C MET A 191 -1.13 34.33 7.07
N LYS A 192 -2.27 34.72 6.54
CA LYS A 192 -2.45 36.03 5.86
C LYS A 192 -2.08 37.18 6.77
N ARG A 193 -2.56 37.20 8.02
CA ARG A 193 -2.23 38.24 9.00
C ARG A 193 -0.74 38.23 9.35
N ALA A 194 -0.17 37.06 9.64
CA ALA A 194 1.22 36.93 10.02
C ALA A 194 2.19 37.39 8.91
N VAL A 195 1.89 37.12 7.64
CA VAL A 195 2.69 37.61 6.49
C VAL A 195 2.50 39.11 6.31
N ALA A 196 1.30 39.65 6.48
CA ALA A 196 1.06 41.10 6.39
C ALA A 196 1.80 41.89 7.49
N GLU A 197 1.94 41.31 8.68
CA GLU A 197 2.73 41.88 9.81
C GLU A 197 4.25 41.71 9.61
N ASN A 198 4.67 40.74 8.79
CA ASN A 198 6.08 40.42 8.52
C ASN A 198 6.32 40.31 7.00
N PRO A 199 6.23 41.40 6.25
CA PRO A 199 6.26 41.36 4.77
C PRO A 199 7.59 40.83 4.19
N ASP A 200 8.67 40.89 4.95
CA ASP A 200 10.01 40.39 4.56
C ASP A 200 10.24 38.93 4.95
N CYS A 201 9.23 38.18 5.44
CA CYS A 201 9.40 36.80 5.80
C CYS A 201 9.60 35.94 4.55
N ASP A 202 10.44 34.91 4.67
CA ASP A 202 10.80 33.98 3.58
C ASP A 202 10.22 32.56 3.76
N GLY A 203 9.45 32.35 4.84
CA GLY A 203 8.74 31.10 5.08
C GLY A 203 7.97 31.08 6.40
N ILE A 204 7.16 30.05 6.56
CA ILE A 204 6.34 29.82 7.76
C ILE A 204 6.62 28.42 8.30
N VAL A 205 6.87 28.32 9.61
CA VAL A 205 6.84 27.06 10.36
C VAL A 205 5.49 26.95 11.04
N LEU A 206 4.74 25.90 10.72
CA LEU A 206 3.48 25.57 11.37
C LEU A 206 3.73 24.57 12.50
N GLY A 207 3.46 24.96 13.74
CA GLY A 207 3.62 24.09 14.93
C GLY A 207 2.89 22.79 14.77
N ALA A 208 3.57 21.65 14.96
CA ALA A 208 3.07 20.28 14.80
C ALA A 208 2.46 19.97 13.41
N HIS A 209 2.92 20.65 12.35
CA HIS A 209 2.33 20.47 11.00
C HIS A 209 3.42 20.38 9.92
N GLY A 210 4.00 21.49 9.51
CA GLY A 210 4.94 21.52 8.38
C GLY A 210 5.48 22.90 8.07
N LEU A 211 5.87 23.11 6.79
CA LEU A 211 6.50 24.33 6.30
C LEU A 211 5.76 24.93 5.12
N PHE A 212 5.81 26.27 5.00
CA PHE A 212 5.47 27.03 3.80
C PHE A 212 6.68 27.80 3.30
N THR A 213 6.89 27.77 2.00
CA THR A 213 7.90 28.57 1.28
C THR A 213 7.29 29.08 -0.03
N TRP A 214 7.95 30.07 -0.66
CA TRP A 214 7.47 30.69 -1.88
C TRP A 214 8.59 31.28 -2.73
N GLY A 215 8.25 31.76 -3.91
CA GLY A 215 9.13 32.47 -4.82
C GLY A 215 8.37 33.19 -5.91
N GLU A 216 9.03 34.15 -6.57
CA GLU A 216 8.47 34.92 -7.70
C GLU A 216 8.44 34.11 -8.99
N THR A 217 9.28 33.09 -9.10
CA THR A 217 9.31 32.13 -10.21
C THR A 217 9.23 30.69 -9.72
N GLN A 218 8.84 29.76 -10.61
CA GLN A 218 8.83 28.33 -10.30
C GLN A 218 10.19 27.81 -9.81
N ARG A 219 11.27 28.25 -10.48
CA ARG A 219 12.64 27.89 -10.10
C ARG A 219 13.05 28.44 -8.75
N GLU A 220 12.73 29.70 -8.49
CA GLU A 220 13.04 30.35 -7.23
C GLU A 220 12.31 29.67 -6.07
N CYS A 221 11.00 29.42 -6.21
CA CYS A 221 10.22 28.71 -5.21
C CYS A 221 10.84 27.33 -4.90
N TYR A 222 11.20 26.56 -5.92
CA TYR A 222 11.86 25.25 -5.77
C TYR A 222 13.21 25.37 -5.03
N VAL A 223 14.05 26.33 -5.40
CA VAL A 223 15.36 26.55 -4.76
C VAL A 223 15.19 26.97 -3.30
N ASN A 224 14.29 27.90 -3.03
CA ASN A 224 14.01 28.37 -1.66
C ASN A 224 13.54 27.19 -0.78
N THR A 225 12.65 26.36 -1.31
CA THR A 225 12.16 25.17 -0.63
C THR A 225 13.29 24.18 -0.31
N LEU A 226 14.10 23.82 -1.30
CA LEU A 226 15.22 22.88 -1.10
C LEU A 226 16.26 23.44 -0.12
N THR A 227 16.61 24.71 -0.28
CA THR A 227 17.63 25.36 0.55
C THR A 227 17.20 25.38 2.01
N LEU A 228 15.96 25.78 2.28
CA LEU A 228 15.43 25.81 3.63
C LEU A 228 15.42 24.44 4.29
N ILE A 229 14.92 23.42 3.58
CA ILE A 229 14.83 22.05 4.12
C ILE A 229 16.22 21.46 4.37
N ASP A 230 17.16 21.64 3.43
CA ASP A 230 18.54 21.16 3.58
C ASP A 230 19.26 21.82 4.74
N GLN A 231 19.10 23.13 4.91
CA GLN A 231 19.71 23.90 6.02
C GLN A 231 19.10 23.51 7.37
N LEU A 232 17.78 23.18 7.45
CA LEU A 232 17.19 22.62 8.65
C LEU A 232 17.82 21.26 9.00
N GLY A 233 18.09 20.42 8.01
CA GLY A 233 18.83 19.17 8.19
C GLY A 233 20.24 19.42 8.74
N GLN A 234 20.96 20.40 8.19
CA GLN A 234 22.30 20.79 8.68
C GLN A 234 22.25 21.29 10.12
N PHE A 235 21.25 22.12 10.45
CA PHE A 235 21.05 22.67 11.79
C PHE A 235 20.81 21.55 12.83
N ILE A 236 19.89 20.62 12.54
CA ILE A 236 19.59 19.49 13.42
C ILE A 236 20.81 18.58 13.59
N ALA A 237 21.51 18.25 12.49
CA ALA A 237 22.71 17.42 12.52
C ALA A 237 23.83 18.06 13.37
N LYS A 238 24.01 19.37 13.29
CA LYS A 238 24.98 20.13 14.11
C LYS A 238 24.66 20.06 15.62
N HIS A 239 23.36 20.11 15.97
CA HIS A 239 22.91 19.95 17.37
C HIS A 239 23.20 18.55 17.89
N GLY A 240 22.90 17.51 17.08
CA GLY A 240 23.22 16.13 17.43
C GLY A 240 24.70 15.85 17.63
N GLN A 241 25.59 16.44 16.79
CA GLN A 241 27.05 16.31 16.94
C GLN A 241 27.58 16.96 18.21
N ARG A 242 27.05 18.11 18.60
CA ARG A 242 27.46 18.82 19.83
C ARG A 242 27.17 18.05 21.10
N LYS A 243 26.12 17.22 21.10
CA LYS A 243 25.71 16.50 22.30
C LYS A 243 26.44 15.19 22.50
N GLY A 244 27.00 14.59 21.43
CA GLY A 244 27.59 13.25 21.47
C GLY A 244 26.59 12.18 21.94
N GLU A 245 25.30 12.50 21.92
CA GLU A 245 24.24 11.61 22.40
C GLU A 245 24.00 10.48 21.44
N SER A 246 23.84 9.29 22.00
CA SER A 246 23.31 8.17 21.26
C SER A 246 21.84 8.42 20.90
N ARG A 247 21.47 8.16 19.64
CA ARG A 247 20.08 8.33 19.17
C ARG A 247 19.11 7.59 20.09
N PHE A 248 18.00 8.22 20.45
CA PHE A 248 16.92 7.66 21.28
C PHE A 248 17.39 7.06 22.63
N GLY A 249 18.44 7.61 23.24
CA GLY A 249 19.01 7.10 24.49
C GLY A 249 19.85 5.83 24.35
N GLY A 250 20.22 5.47 23.13
CA GLY A 250 21.06 4.30 22.82
C GLY A 250 20.31 2.99 22.68
N ASN A 251 20.96 2.00 22.06
CA ASN A 251 20.41 0.67 21.88
C ASN A 251 20.42 -0.11 23.19
N SER A 252 19.24 -0.49 23.66
CA SER A 252 19.04 -1.34 24.84
C SER A 252 18.80 -2.83 24.48
N ILE A 253 18.43 -3.10 23.22
CA ILE A 253 18.13 -4.44 22.72
C ILE A 253 18.98 -4.70 21.47
N LYS A 254 19.55 -5.93 21.40
CA LYS A 254 20.32 -6.35 20.23
C LYS A 254 19.40 -6.84 19.12
N ALA A 255 19.61 -6.36 17.89
CA ALA A 255 18.92 -6.88 16.73
C ALA A 255 19.24 -8.37 16.52
N ARG A 256 18.22 -9.18 16.24
CA ARG A 256 18.37 -10.63 15.95
C ARG A 256 18.96 -10.83 14.56
N THR A 257 19.80 -11.83 14.38
CA THR A 257 20.51 -12.07 13.10
C THR A 257 19.59 -12.64 12.01
N ASN A 258 18.61 -13.48 12.40
CA ASN A 258 17.64 -14.14 11.51
C ASN A 258 16.29 -13.43 11.46
N ARG A 259 16.30 -12.09 11.40
CA ARG A 259 15.08 -11.27 11.49
C ARG A 259 14.07 -11.55 10.39
N LYS A 260 14.52 -11.78 9.15
CA LYS A 260 13.64 -12.01 8.01
C LYS A 260 12.92 -13.33 8.11
N GLU A 261 13.62 -14.37 8.53
CA GLU A 261 13.05 -15.70 8.77
C GLU A 261 12.03 -15.65 9.91
N LEU A 262 12.37 -14.98 11.01
CA LEU A 262 11.47 -14.80 12.15
C LEU A 262 10.24 -13.96 11.77
N ALA A 263 10.42 -12.93 10.96
CA ALA A 263 9.31 -12.13 10.46
C ALA A 263 8.32 -12.98 9.64
N VAL A 264 8.83 -13.84 8.75
CA VAL A 264 7.97 -14.74 7.96
C VAL A 264 7.26 -15.77 8.84
N GLU A 265 7.91 -16.28 9.88
CA GLU A 265 7.29 -17.20 10.84
C GLU A 265 6.15 -16.55 11.63
N ILE A 266 6.32 -15.27 12.00
CA ILE A 266 5.35 -14.52 12.83
C ILE A 266 4.22 -13.89 12.00
N LEU A 267 4.51 -13.50 10.77
CA LEU A 267 3.58 -12.72 9.92
C LEU A 267 2.20 -13.37 9.75
N PRO A 268 2.05 -14.68 9.46
CA PRO A 268 0.72 -15.28 9.31
C PRO A 268 -0.09 -15.14 10.59
N PHE A 269 0.49 -15.42 11.74
CA PHE A 269 -0.16 -15.28 13.04
C PHE A 269 -0.55 -13.83 13.31
N LEU A 270 0.39 -12.90 13.18
CA LEU A 270 0.17 -11.48 13.45
C LEU A 270 -0.90 -10.90 12.51
N ARG A 271 -0.78 -11.19 11.19
CA ARG A 271 -1.79 -10.78 10.20
C ARG A 271 -3.17 -11.33 10.54
N GLY A 272 -3.26 -12.59 10.94
CA GLY A 272 -4.52 -13.19 11.33
C GLY A 272 -5.18 -12.45 12.51
N ARG A 273 -4.41 -12.07 13.52
CA ARG A 273 -4.92 -11.33 14.69
C ARG A 273 -5.30 -9.90 14.35
N ILE A 274 -4.52 -9.22 13.51
CA ILE A 274 -4.83 -7.86 13.01
C ILE A 274 -6.08 -7.87 12.14
N SER A 275 -6.33 -8.92 11.37
CA SER A 275 -7.45 -9.05 10.42
C SER A 275 -8.79 -9.44 11.05
N ALA A 276 -9.01 -9.17 12.33
CA ALA A 276 -10.21 -9.62 13.06
C ALA A 276 -11.54 -9.11 12.47
N GLN A 277 -11.59 -7.89 11.93
CA GLN A 277 -12.79 -7.32 11.32
C GLN A 277 -12.74 -7.34 9.78
N ARG A 278 -11.55 -7.08 9.22
CA ARG A 278 -11.29 -7.06 7.78
C ARG A 278 -9.90 -7.65 7.53
N ARG A 279 -9.73 -8.30 6.39
CA ARG A 279 -8.39 -8.76 5.99
C ARG A 279 -7.45 -7.58 5.73
N TRP A 280 -6.20 -7.76 6.11
CA TRP A 280 -5.14 -6.80 5.88
C TRP A 280 -3.98 -7.46 5.13
N ILE A 281 -3.31 -6.68 4.30
CA ILE A 281 -2.03 -7.03 3.69
C ILE A 281 -0.94 -6.46 4.57
N ALA A 282 0.19 -7.17 4.69
CA ALA A 282 1.28 -6.76 5.53
C ALA A 282 2.52 -6.35 4.73
N SER A 283 3.32 -5.48 5.34
CA SER A 283 4.70 -5.19 4.96
C SER A 283 5.60 -5.27 6.19
N PHE A 284 6.84 -5.67 6.00
CA PHE A 284 7.85 -5.74 7.04
C PHE A 284 9.04 -4.86 6.67
N SER A 285 9.61 -4.16 7.65
CA SER A 285 10.83 -3.37 7.52
C SER A 285 11.77 -3.64 8.67
N ASP A 286 13.00 -3.99 8.34
CA ASP A 286 14.16 -4.07 9.23
C ASP A 286 15.25 -3.08 8.78
N ALA A 287 14.85 -1.94 8.21
CA ALA A 287 15.74 -0.86 7.83
C ALA A 287 16.49 -0.33 9.05
N GLU A 288 17.67 0.24 8.83
CA GLU A 288 18.60 0.61 9.90
C GLU A 288 18.00 1.64 10.87
N ASP A 289 17.33 2.66 10.35
CA ASP A 289 16.62 3.69 11.13
C ASP A 289 15.50 3.10 11.98
N VAL A 290 14.71 2.18 11.42
CA VAL A 290 13.66 1.44 12.14
C VAL A 290 14.27 0.59 13.25
N LEU A 291 15.33 -0.18 12.97
CA LEU A 291 16.00 -1.02 13.97
C LEU A 291 16.62 -0.18 15.08
N GLN A 292 17.21 0.96 14.73
CA GLN A 292 17.80 1.87 15.69
C GLN A 292 16.73 2.43 16.64
N PHE A 293 15.55 2.76 16.12
CA PHE A 293 14.42 3.22 16.93
C PHE A 293 13.88 2.11 17.82
N VAL A 294 13.42 0.99 17.24
CA VAL A 294 12.70 -0.07 18.00
C VAL A 294 13.57 -0.72 19.07
N ASN A 295 14.90 -0.74 18.89
CA ASN A 295 15.85 -1.33 19.82
C ASN A 295 16.35 -0.36 20.89
N SER A 296 15.95 0.92 20.83
CA SER A 296 16.42 1.97 21.70
C SER A 296 15.73 1.95 23.08
N SER A 297 16.38 2.57 24.06
CA SER A 297 15.83 2.71 25.42
C SER A 297 14.58 3.59 25.47
N HIS A 298 14.40 4.53 24.55
CA HIS A 298 13.28 5.45 24.49
C HIS A 298 12.14 4.99 23.56
N ALA A 299 12.30 3.88 22.84
CA ALA A 299 11.33 3.41 21.84
C ALA A 299 9.91 3.25 22.38
N LYS A 300 9.81 2.64 23.57
CA LYS A 300 8.51 2.41 24.21
C LYS A 300 7.79 3.72 24.52
N ASP A 301 8.47 4.65 25.17
CA ASP A 301 7.87 5.90 25.63
C ASP A 301 7.49 6.80 24.46
N LEU A 302 8.37 6.95 23.46
CA LEU A 302 8.09 7.68 22.23
C LEU A 302 6.92 7.06 21.44
N SER A 303 6.87 5.74 21.33
CA SER A 303 5.75 5.03 20.67
C SER A 303 4.42 5.28 21.37
N PHE A 304 4.41 5.35 22.71
CA PHE A 304 3.19 5.61 23.49
C PHE A 304 2.73 7.06 23.43
N LEU A 305 3.63 8.02 23.22
CA LEU A 305 3.24 9.41 23.03
C LEU A 305 2.34 9.60 21.81
N GLY A 306 2.62 8.89 20.73
CA GLY A 306 1.93 9.06 19.47
C GLY A 306 2.66 9.96 18.49
N THR A 307 2.00 10.32 17.40
CA THR A 307 2.55 11.13 16.31
C THR A 307 2.18 12.61 16.43
N SER A 308 2.74 13.47 15.60
CA SER A 308 2.62 14.93 15.71
C SER A 308 2.16 15.65 14.46
N CYS A 309 2.07 14.98 13.30
CA CYS A 309 1.69 15.61 12.04
C CYS A 309 0.31 15.10 11.59
N PRO A 310 -0.56 15.94 10.98
CA PRO A 310 -1.88 15.52 10.51
C PRO A 310 -1.87 14.27 9.63
N ASP A 311 -0.95 14.19 8.69
CA ASP A 311 -0.81 13.05 7.77
C ASP A 311 -0.58 11.72 8.51
N HIS A 312 0.13 11.75 9.63
CA HIS A 312 0.42 10.56 10.43
C HIS A 312 -0.88 9.95 10.99
N PHE A 313 -1.79 10.74 11.57
CA PHE A 313 -3.01 10.23 12.20
C PHE A 313 -3.93 9.51 11.21
N ILE A 314 -4.01 10.01 9.98
CA ILE A 314 -4.84 9.42 8.92
C ILE A 314 -4.29 8.05 8.50
N ARG A 315 -2.95 7.86 8.51
CA ARG A 315 -2.26 6.67 8.01
C ARG A 315 -1.88 5.67 9.09
N THR A 316 -1.29 6.15 10.20
CA THR A 316 -0.71 5.29 11.25
C THR A 316 -1.57 5.20 12.50
N LYS A 317 -2.72 5.91 12.54
CA LYS A 317 -3.53 6.16 13.72
C LYS A 317 -2.75 6.94 14.78
N ILE A 318 -3.32 7.07 15.98
CA ILE A 318 -2.70 7.86 17.06
C ILE A 318 -1.35 7.32 17.53
N ARG A 319 -1.12 6.00 17.43
CA ARG A 319 0.13 5.37 17.86
C ARG A 319 0.28 3.96 17.29
N PRO A 320 1.50 3.39 17.25
CA PRO A 320 1.74 1.99 16.95
C PRO A 320 1.39 1.08 18.13
N LEU A 321 1.32 -0.22 17.86
CA LEU A 321 1.42 -1.26 18.87
C LEU A 321 2.90 -1.59 19.11
N PHE A 322 3.39 -1.37 20.32
CA PHE A 322 4.73 -1.77 20.74
C PHE A 322 4.65 -3.09 21.50
N VAL A 323 5.32 -4.13 21.01
CA VAL A 323 5.33 -5.46 21.62
C VAL A 323 6.75 -5.81 22.04
N PRO A 324 7.09 -5.75 23.33
CA PRO A 324 8.43 -6.14 23.79
C PRO A 324 8.67 -7.63 23.58
N TRP A 325 9.86 -7.98 23.06
CA TRP A 325 10.34 -9.36 22.96
C TRP A 325 11.60 -9.49 23.79
N LEU A 326 11.49 -10.21 24.92
CA LEU A 326 12.57 -10.30 25.89
C LEU A 326 13.65 -11.31 25.44
N ASP A 327 14.87 -11.10 25.92
CA ASP A 327 15.95 -12.04 25.66
C ASP A 327 15.66 -13.42 26.27
N GLY A 328 15.94 -14.47 25.49
CA GLY A 328 15.68 -15.86 25.89
C GLY A 328 14.24 -16.35 25.68
N GLU A 329 13.30 -15.48 25.29
CA GLU A 329 11.95 -15.90 24.94
C GLU A 329 11.89 -16.50 23.53
N ASP A 330 11.10 -17.58 23.39
CA ASP A 330 10.77 -18.20 22.12
C ASP A 330 9.65 -17.44 21.36
N VAL A 331 9.36 -17.88 20.15
CA VAL A 331 8.32 -17.29 19.29
C VAL A 331 6.92 -17.48 19.87
N ASP A 332 6.67 -18.56 20.62
CA ASP A 332 5.35 -18.82 21.19
C ASP A 332 5.06 -17.91 22.40
N ALA A 333 6.08 -17.56 23.19
CA ALA A 333 5.97 -16.52 24.21
C ALA A 333 5.67 -15.15 23.58
N LEU A 334 6.34 -14.82 22.47
CA LEU A 334 6.05 -13.60 21.71
C LEU A 334 4.62 -13.60 21.17
N LYS A 335 4.11 -14.70 20.59
CA LYS A 335 2.73 -14.79 20.10
C LYS A 335 1.70 -14.52 21.20
N LYS A 336 1.89 -15.07 22.39
CA LYS A 336 1.03 -14.80 23.56
C LYS A 336 1.04 -13.32 23.96
N ARG A 337 2.24 -12.71 23.92
CA ARG A 337 2.39 -11.28 24.23
C ARG A 337 1.74 -10.39 23.16
N ILE A 338 1.84 -10.75 21.88
CA ILE A 338 1.12 -10.08 20.79
C ILE A 338 -0.39 -10.08 21.08
N GLU A 339 -0.97 -11.21 21.49
CA GLU A 339 -2.40 -11.31 21.78
C GLU A 339 -2.82 -10.39 22.93
N SER A 340 -2.10 -10.42 24.06
CA SER A 340 -2.41 -9.56 25.21
C SER A 340 -2.25 -8.07 24.87
N SER A 341 -1.12 -7.70 24.24
CA SER A 341 -0.85 -6.31 23.87
C SER A 341 -1.84 -5.78 22.83
N LEU A 342 -2.31 -6.63 21.92
CA LEU A 342 -3.32 -6.27 20.92
C LEU A 342 -4.69 -6.05 21.56
N ALA A 343 -5.07 -6.85 22.56
CA ALA A 343 -6.30 -6.67 23.31
C ALA A 343 -6.30 -5.32 24.06
N GLU A 344 -5.21 -5.01 24.76
CA GLU A 344 -5.02 -3.73 25.45
C GLU A 344 -5.04 -2.53 24.49
N TYR A 345 -4.39 -2.66 23.32
CA TYR A 345 -4.39 -1.62 22.29
C TYR A 345 -5.81 -1.31 21.80
N ARG A 346 -6.58 -2.37 21.49
CA ARG A 346 -7.95 -2.22 21.01
C ARG A 346 -8.85 -1.55 22.02
N GLU A 347 -8.71 -1.90 23.29
CA GLU A 347 -9.49 -1.28 24.36
C GLU A 347 -9.11 0.20 24.55
N HIS A 348 -7.81 0.50 24.52
CA HIS A 348 -7.34 1.88 24.57
C HIS A 348 -7.86 2.69 23.37
N TYR A 349 -7.86 2.13 22.15
CA TYR A 349 -8.34 2.82 20.96
C TYR A 349 -9.87 3.06 21.00
N ARG A 350 -10.67 2.10 21.54
CA ARG A 350 -12.10 2.31 21.79
C ARG A 350 -12.34 3.44 22.78
N ARG A 351 -11.58 3.46 23.87
CA ARG A 351 -11.67 4.52 24.88
C ARG A 351 -11.34 5.88 24.27
N TYR A 352 -10.25 5.98 23.54
CA TYR A 352 -9.88 7.19 22.80
C TYR A 352 -11.02 7.69 21.90
N TYR A 353 -11.67 6.79 21.16
CA TYR A 353 -12.83 7.16 20.34
C TYR A 353 -13.98 7.70 21.19
N HIS A 354 -14.40 6.99 22.24
CA HIS A 354 -15.55 7.38 23.05
C HIS A 354 -15.32 8.66 23.87
N GLU A 355 -14.09 8.94 24.26
CA GLU A 355 -13.73 10.16 25.00
C GLU A 355 -13.74 11.42 24.12
N HIS A 356 -13.53 11.27 22.80
CA HIS A 356 -13.36 12.42 21.91
C HIS A 356 -14.41 12.52 20.80
N ALA A 357 -15.28 11.51 20.63
CA ALA A 357 -16.31 11.53 19.59
C ALA A 357 -17.35 12.64 19.82
N LEU A 358 -17.65 13.36 18.73
CA LEU A 358 -18.71 14.35 18.66
C LEU A 358 -19.98 13.70 18.07
N PRO A 359 -21.17 14.34 18.20
CA PRO A 359 -22.42 13.78 17.69
C PRO A 359 -22.43 13.47 16.19
N ASP A 360 -21.65 14.19 15.42
CA ASP A 360 -21.50 14.09 13.96
C ASP A 360 -20.24 13.30 13.53
N SER A 361 -19.46 12.79 14.48
CA SER A 361 -18.26 12.03 14.17
C SER A 361 -18.58 10.76 13.38
N PRO A 362 -17.74 10.40 12.38
CA PRO A 362 -17.80 9.10 11.72
C PRO A 362 -17.76 7.94 12.73
N ALA A 363 -18.41 6.82 12.40
CA ALA A 363 -18.42 5.65 13.26
C ALA A 363 -17.02 5.11 13.55
N LEU A 364 -16.85 4.46 14.71
CA LEU A 364 -15.62 3.79 15.12
C LEU A 364 -15.12 2.85 14.00
N ARG A 365 -13.90 3.08 13.54
CA ARG A 365 -13.22 2.24 12.56
C ARG A 365 -12.63 0.98 13.21
N ASP A 366 -12.05 0.10 12.38
CA ASP A 366 -11.29 -1.06 12.86
C ASP A 366 -10.30 -0.65 13.97
N THR A 367 -10.39 -1.31 15.12
CA THR A 367 -9.58 -0.99 16.30
C THR A 367 -8.17 -1.58 16.27
N SER A 368 -7.82 -2.37 15.26
CA SER A 368 -6.49 -2.96 15.12
C SER A 368 -5.45 -1.90 14.74
N PRO A 369 -4.19 -2.02 15.21
CA PRO A 369 -3.12 -1.09 14.86
C PRO A 369 -2.73 -1.21 13.38
N SER A 370 -2.33 -0.09 12.77
CA SER A 370 -1.73 -0.08 11.42
C SER A 370 -0.24 -0.38 11.45
N ILE A 371 0.43 -0.14 12.59
CA ILE A 371 1.87 -0.36 12.81
C ILE A 371 2.06 -1.24 14.05
N VAL A 372 2.95 -2.22 13.94
CA VAL A 372 3.41 -3.05 15.06
C VAL A 372 4.93 -3.01 15.11
N LEU A 373 5.48 -2.63 16.25
CA LEU A 373 6.91 -2.52 16.53
C LEU A 373 7.32 -3.66 17.46
N ILE A 374 8.34 -4.42 17.07
CA ILE A 374 8.88 -5.52 17.86
C ILE A 374 10.39 -5.32 18.00
N PRO A 375 10.88 -4.94 19.21
CA PRO A 375 12.32 -4.85 19.48
C PRO A 375 13.06 -6.13 19.12
N GLY A 376 14.27 -5.98 18.58
CA GLY A 376 15.07 -7.08 18.07
C GLY A 376 14.69 -7.56 16.68
N LEU A 377 13.50 -7.19 16.17
CA LEU A 377 12.97 -7.67 14.90
C LEU A 377 12.78 -6.55 13.87
N GLY A 378 11.95 -5.53 14.19
CA GLY A 378 11.66 -4.43 13.28
C GLY A 378 10.22 -3.93 13.36
N MET A 379 9.70 -3.46 12.23
CA MET A 379 8.37 -2.87 12.07
C MET A 379 7.51 -3.67 11.08
N PHE A 380 6.27 -3.91 11.47
CA PHE A 380 5.23 -4.43 10.59
C PHE A 380 4.18 -3.35 10.35
N SER A 381 3.78 -3.19 9.10
CA SER A 381 2.73 -2.25 8.70
C SER A 381 1.60 -2.97 7.96
N PHE A 382 0.37 -2.53 8.18
CA PHE A 382 -0.84 -3.19 7.69
C PHE A 382 -1.78 -2.20 7.00
N SER A 383 -2.27 -2.57 5.82
CA SER A 383 -3.31 -1.83 5.12
C SER A 383 -4.09 -2.72 4.14
N LYS A 384 -5.03 -2.14 3.37
CA LYS A 384 -5.89 -2.88 2.43
C LYS A 384 -5.14 -3.43 1.20
N SER A 385 -3.94 -2.90 0.88
CA SER A 385 -3.09 -3.36 -0.22
C SER A 385 -1.62 -3.31 0.18
N LYS A 386 -0.74 -4.00 -0.58
CA LYS A 386 0.71 -3.96 -0.34
C LYS A 386 1.28 -2.56 -0.48
N THR A 387 0.87 -1.83 -1.51
CA THR A 387 1.27 -0.43 -1.71
C THR A 387 0.89 0.43 -0.51
N GLU A 388 -0.34 0.34 -0.02
CA GLU A 388 -0.75 1.12 1.14
C GLU A 388 -0.08 0.65 2.43
N ALA A 389 0.17 -0.66 2.61
CA ALA A 389 0.90 -1.15 3.77
C ALA A 389 2.34 -0.62 3.81
N ARG A 390 3.01 -0.56 2.65
CA ARG A 390 4.33 0.09 2.51
C ARG A 390 4.25 1.58 2.86
N ILE A 391 3.30 2.31 2.29
CA ILE A 391 3.09 3.74 2.56
C ILE A 391 2.85 3.99 4.05
N VAL A 392 2.04 3.17 4.72
CA VAL A 392 1.83 3.26 6.17
C VAL A 392 3.15 3.09 6.94
N GLY A 393 4.02 2.16 6.50
CA GLY A 393 5.36 1.98 7.04
C GLY A 393 6.24 3.23 6.84
N GLU A 394 6.23 3.83 5.65
CA GLU A 394 6.97 5.04 5.33
C GLU A 394 6.54 6.23 6.20
N PHE A 395 5.25 6.41 6.44
CA PHE A 395 4.75 7.43 7.35
C PHE A 395 5.24 7.23 8.78
N TYR A 396 5.34 5.99 9.25
CA TYR A 396 5.88 5.77 10.58
C TYR A 396 7.41 5.93 10.63
N THR A 397 8.11 5.61 9.55
CA THR A 397 9.55 5.93 9.40
C THR A 397 9.77 7.44 9.44
N ASN A 398 8.94 8.23 8.76
CA ASN A 398 8.95 9.69 8.88
C ASN A 398 8.72 10.14 10.34
N ALA A 399 7.75 9.55 11.05
CA ALA A 399 7.52 9.85 12.46
C ALA A 399 8.75 9.53 13.33
N ILE A 400 9.48 8.44 13.03
CA ILE A 400 10.75 8.11 13.70
C ILE A 400 11.78 9.22 13.47
N HIS A 401 11.96 9.69 12.23
CA HIS A 401 12.88 10.78 11.90
C HIS A 401 12.49 12.09 12.59
N VAL A 402 11.19 12.37 12.68
CA VAL A 402 10.67 13.54 13.40
C VAL A 402 10.99 13.46 14.90
N MET A 403 10.76 12.32 15.55
CA MET A 403 11.09 12.09 16.95
C MET A 403 12.60 12.22 17.21
N GLU A 404 13.42 11.69 16.29
CA GLU A 404 14.87 11.83 16.35
C GLU A 404 15.31 13.29 16.30
N GLY A 405 14.89 14.01 15.24
CA GLY A 405 15.28 15.40 15.04
C GLY A 405 14.83 16.30 16.17
N ALA A 406 13.60 16.13 16.68
CA ALA A 406 13.09 16.87 17.81
C ALA A 406 13.90 16.59 19.10
N SER A 407 14.26 15.33 19.35
CA SER A 407 15.10 14.95 20.49
C SER A 407 16.50 15.56 20.40
N LEU A 408 17.09 15.61 19.21
CA LEU A 408 18.42 16.23 18.97
C LEU A 408 18.42 17.74 19.20
N LEU A 409 17.30 18.43 18.99
CA LEU A 409 17.15 19.87 19.25
C LEU A 409 16.96 20.22 20.73
N GLY A 410 16.70 19.26 21.62
CA GLY A 410 16.54 19.51 23.05
C GLY A 410 17.81 20.05 23.72
N ASP A 411 17.71 20.95 24.71
CA ASP A 411 18.86 21.62 25.37
C ASP A 411 19.30 20.92 26.67
N GLY A 412 18.99 19.63 26.85
CA GLY A 412 19.29 18.85 28.08
C GLY A 412 18.07 18.01 28.52
N GLU A 413 18.20 17.24 29.61
CA GLU A 413 17.13 16.41 30.13
C GLU A 413 15.88 17.23 30.50
N VAL A 414 14.92 17.26 29.57
CA VAL A 414 13.53 17.67 29.86
C VAL A 414 12.75 16.40 30.18
N SER A 415 13.23 15.60 31.11
CA SER A 415 12.46 14.48 31.65
C SER A 415 11.57 15.01 32.78
N GLY A 416 10.26 15.01 32.57
CA GLY A 416 9.27 15.31 33.61
C GLY A 416 8.96 16.79 33.85
N ALA A 417 9.51 17.72 33.11
CA ALA A 417 9.09 19.11 33.18
C ALA A 417 7.70 19.22 32.54
N LYS A 418 6.69 19.58 33.33
CA LYS A 418 5.46 20.17 32.83
C LYS A 418 5.87 21.36 32.00
N ALA A 419 5.90 21.21 30.69
CA ALA A 419 6.10 22.34 29.81
C ALA A 419 4.96 23.31 30.10
N SER A 420 5.25 24.38 30.79
CA SER A 420 4.26 25.38 31.18
C SER A 420 3.64 26.06 29.98
N VAL A 421 4.31 26.06 28.85
CA VAL A 421 3.79 26.49 27.55
C VAL A 421 4.65 25.82 26.47
N VAL A 422 4.03 25.02 25.57
CA VAL A 422 4.68 24.55 24.35
C VAL A 422 4.33 25.50 23.20
N PRO A 423 5.26 25.81 22.29
CA PRO A 423 5.03 26.78 21.22
C PRO A 423 3.96 26.31 20.21
N GLN A 424 3.59 25.03 20.23
CA GLN A 424 2.50 24.45 19.43
C GLN A 424 1.13 24.84 19.95
N CYS A 425 0.99 25.22 21.22
CA CYS A 425 -0.31 25.53 21.83
C CYS A 425 -0.96 26.74 21.16
N GLY A 426 -2.03 26.52 20.41
CA GLY A 426 -2.83 27.55 19.76
C GLY A 426 -3.76 28.28 20.74
N GLN A 427 -4.42 29.34 20.27
CA GLN A 427 -5.37 30.10 21.06
C GLN A 427 -6.56 29.23 21.48
N GLY A 428 -6.89 29.25 22.77
CA GLY A 428 -8.02 28.46 23.32
C GLY A 428 -7.70 27.00 23.63
N MET A 429 -6.49 26.53 23.35
CA MET A 429 -6.06 25.19 23.71
C MET A 429 -5.51 25.13 25.15
N ASP A 430 -5.72 23.96 25.78
CA ASP A 430 -5.11 23.68 27.08
C ASP A 430 -3.68 23.14 26.90
N PRO A 431 -2.64 23.89 27.32
CA PRO A 431 -1.25 23.47 27.16
C PRO A 431 -0.93 22.17 27.94
N THR A 432 -1.69 21.83 28.96
CA THR A 432 -1.47 20.61 29.76
C THR A 432 -1.82 19.32 29.02
N THR A 433 -2.56 19.42 27.90
CA THR A 433 -2.92 18.28 27.06
C THR A 433 -1.78 17.83 26.13
N PHE A 434 -0.80 18.69 25.89
CA PHE A 434 0.40 18.33 25.14
C PHE A 434 1.34 17.48 26.00
N LYS A 435 1.81 16.38 25.43
CA LYS A 435 2.77 15.47 26.08
C LYS A 435 4.15 15.65 25.46
N VAL A 436 5.16 15.71 26.30
CA VAL A 436 6.56 15.93 25.89
C VAL A 436 7.43 14.81 26.44
N PHE A 437 8.31 14.27 25.60
CA PHE A 437 9.37 13.35 26.00
C PHE A 437 10.63 13.64 25.16
N THR A 438 11.78 13.77 25.78
CA THR A 438 13.07 14.11 25.11
C THR A 438 12.96 15.28 24.10
N ASN A 439 12.23 16.34 24.47
CA ASN A 439 11.93 17.51 23.61
C ASN A 439 10.91 17.28 22.48
N TYR A 440 10.56 16.03 22.16
CA TYR A 440 9.49 15.75 21.18
C TYR A 440 8.11 16.00 21.81
N VAL A 441 7.25 16.71 21.08
CA VAL A 441 5.88 17.06 21.48
C VAL A 441 4.88 16.28 20.63
N ALA A 442 4.09 15.43 21.27
CA ALA A 442 2.95 14.79 20.63
C ALA A 442 1.70 15.67 20.66
N MET A 443 0.86 15.55 19.64
CA MET A 443 -0.43 16.25 19.59
C MET A 443 -1.37 15.78 20.69
N PRO A 444 -2.21 16.69 21.26
CA PRO A 444 -3.30 16.30 22.12
C PRO A 444 -4.25 15.29 21.46
N LEU A 445 -4.73 14.32 22.23
CA LEU A 445 -5.62 13.27 21.68
C LEU A 445 -6.92 13.85 21.08
N SER A 446 -7.43 14.96 21.63
CA SER A 446 -8.59 15.67 21.06
C SER A 446 -8.31 16.21 19.65
N GLU A 447 -7.15 16.79 19.43
CA GLU A 447 -6.75 17.31 18.11
C GLU A 447 -6.44 16.18 17.14
N ALA A 448 -5.75 15.13 17.60
CA ALA A 448 -5.52 13.92 16.82
C ALA A 448 -6.84 13.30 16.34
N PHE A 449 -7.84 13.26 17.22
CA PHE A 449 -9.18 12.75 16.91
C PHE A 449 -9.89 13.59 15.84
N ARG A 450 -9.83 14.93 15.96
CA ARG A 450 -10.41 15.86 14.97
C ARG A 450 -9.82 15.70 13.58
N ILE A 451 -8.59 15.22 13.46
CA ILE A 451 -7.95 14.88 12.17
C ILE A 451 -8.32 13.46 11.74
N GLU A 452 -8.12 12.46 12.61
CA GLU A 452 -8.34 11.05 12.26
C GLU A 452 -9.80 10.75 11.90
N TYR A 453 -10.77 11.36 12.60
CA TYR A 453 -12.21 11.19 12.40
C TYR A 453 -12.88 12.40 11.76
N TRP A 454 -12.13 13.17 10.99
CA TRP A 454 -12.71 14.32 10.30
C TRP A 454 -13.70 13.92 9.22
N ALA A 455 -14.89 14.56 9.21
CA ALA A 455 -15.94 14.25 8.25
C ALA A 455 -15.50 14.45 6.78
N LEU A 456 -14.63 15.44 6.51
CA LEU A 456 -14.06 15.67 5.18
C LEU A 456 -13.11 14.56 4.73
N GLU A 457 -12.31 13.99 5.62
CA GLU A 457 -11.46 12.83 5.33
C GLU A 457 -12.32 11.58 5.08
N GLU A 458 -13.38 11.38 5.87
CA GLU A 458 -14.35 10.30 5.64
C GLU A 458 -15.04 10.43 4.28
N ALA A 459 -15.37 11.65 3.84
CA ALA A 459 -15.93 11.90 2.53
C ALA A 459 -14.95 11.51 1.40
N LYS A 460 -13.64 11.73 1.57
CA LYS A 460 -12.61 11.26 0.63
C LYS A 460 -12.58 9.73 0.56
N ILE A 461 -12.65 9.05 1.71
CA ILE A 461 -12.67 7.58 1.78
C ILE A 461 -13.90 7.03 1.05
N ARG A 462 -15.07 7.62 1.26
CA ARG A 462 -16.33 7.20 0.61
C ARG A 462 -16.36 7.43 -0.91
N ARG A 463 -15.60 8.39 -1.42
CA ARG A 463 -15.46 8.64 -2.86
C ARG A 463 -14.53 7.66 -3.57
N GLN A 464 -13.75 6.86 -2.83
CA GLN A 464 -12.91 5.85 -3.44
C GLN A 464 -13.76 4.79 -4.15
N PRO A 465 -13.27 4.20 -5.24
CA PRO A 465 -13.96 3.08 -5.90
C PRO A 465 -14.24 1.96 -4.90
N ALA A 466 -15.40 1.31 -5.05
CA ALA A 466 -15.74 0.16 -4.23
C ALA A 466 -14.66 -0.94 -4.33
N GLU A 467 -14.38 -1.61 -3.22
CA GLU A 467 -13.46 -2.73 -3.22
C GLU A 467 -13.99 -3.85 -4.12
N LYS A 468 -13.08 -4.47 -4.87
CA LYS A 468 -13.40 -5.59 -5.76
C LYS A 468 -13.59 -6.87 -4.96
N GLU A 469 -14.14 -7.91 -5.59
CA GLU A 469 -14.53 -9.17 -4.94
C GLU A 469 -13.40 -9.84 -4.14
N LEU A 470 -12.16 -9.80 -4.64
CA LEU A 470 -11.00 -10.42 -4.01
C LEU A 470 -10.03 -9.39 -3.38
N SER A 471 -10.47 -8.15 -3.22
CA SER A 471 -9.66 -7.14 -2.51
C SER A 471 -9.24 -7.65 -1.14
N ARG A 472 -8.01 -7.32 -0.73
CA ARG A 472 -7.39 -7.74 0.55
C ARG A 472 -7.09 -9.24 0.66
N SER A 473 -7.31 -10.02 -0.39
CA SER A 473 -6.99 -11.46 -0.42
C SER A 473 -5.63 -11.71 -1.06
N ILE A 474 -4.95 -12.76 -0.60
CA ILE A 474 -3.66 -13.20 -1.11
C ILE A 474 -3.88 -14.58 -1.76
N ALA A 475 -3.65 -14.67 -3.07
CA ALA A 475 -3.78 -15.89 -3.85
C ALA A 475 -2.40 -16.44 -4.25
N LEU A 476 -2.12 -17.69 -3.88
CA LEU A 476 -1.00 -18.46 -4.39
C LEU A 476 -1.52 -19.33 -5.56
N VAL A 477 -1.07 -19.03 -6.78
CA VAL A 477 -1.45 -19.73 -7.99
C VAL A 477 -0.30 -20.61 -8.48
N VAL A 478 -0.39 -21.90 -8.23
CA VAL A 478 0.60 -22.91 -8.62
C VAL A 478 0.27 -23.45 -10.02
N GLY A 479 1.27 -23.55 -10.89
CA GLY A 479 1.10 -23.76 -12.32
C GLY A 479 0.64 -22.48 -13.04
N GLY A 480 0.96 -21.31 -12.45
CA GLY A 480 0.48 -20.02 -12.91
C GLY A 480 1.18 -19.45 -14.16
N GLY A 481 2.22 -20.11 -14.67
CA GLY A 481 2.99 -19.66 -15.83
C GLY A 481 2.29 -19.86 -17.18
N SER A 482 1.23 -20.65 -17.26
CA SER A 482 0.55 -20.94 -18.54
C SER A 482 -0.89 -21.39 -18.38
N GLY A 483 -1.63 -21.48 -19.49
CA GLY A 483 -2.93 -22.11 -19.59
C GLY A 483 -3.95 -21.63 -18.55
N ILE A 484 -4.60 -22.55 -17.87
CA ILE A 484 -5.64 -22.25 -16.87
C ILE A 484 -5.04 -21.40 -15.73
N GLY A 485 -3.83 -21.75 -15.26
CA GLY A 485 -3.20 -21.04 -14.14
C GLY A 485 -2.90 -19.58 -14.46
N ARG A 486 -2.43 -19.29 -15.68
CA ARG A 486 -2.22 -17.90 -16.15
C ARG A 486 -3.54 -17.11 -16.14
N GLU A 487 -4.62 -17.67 -16.70
CA GLU A 487 -5.93 -17.00 -16.72
C GLU A 487 -6.50 -16.78 -15.31
N VAL A 488 -6.29 -17.73 -14.41
CA VAL A 488 -6.64 -17.58 -12.99
C VAL A 488 -5.88 -16.40 -12.36
N ALA A 489 -4.58 -16.32 -12.60
CA ALA A 489 -3.76 -15.23 -12.05
C ALA A 489 -4.24 -13.87 -12.58
N LEU A 490 -4.51 -13.76 -13.89
CA LEU A 490 -5.04 -12.55 -14.53
C LEU A 490 -6.40 -12.12 -13.94
N LEU A 491 -7.35 -13.05 -13.86
CA LEU A 491 -8.68 -12.75 -13.32
C LEU A 491 -8.64 -12.45 -11.81
N ALA A 492 -7.83 -13.17 -11.02
CA ALA A 492 -7.70 -12.92 -9.60
C ALA A 492 -7.15 -11.50 -9.32
N ALA A 493 -6.11 -11.11 -10.05
CA ALA A 493 -5.51 -9.78 -9.91
C ALA A 493 -6.47 -8.66 -10.37
N THR A 494 -7.17 -8.84 -11.48
CA THR A 494 -8.18 -7.88 -11.96
C THR A 494 -9.36 -7.74 -10.99
N ARG A 495 -9.66 -8.78 -10.20
CA ARG A 495 -10.66 -8.77 -9.12
C ARG A 495 -10.10 -8.29 -7.78
N GLY A 496 -8.85 -7.82 -7.74
CA GLY A 496 -8.25 -7.12 -6.61
C GLY A 496 -7.42 -7.97 -5.66
N ALA A 497 -7.16 -9.25 -5.97
CA ALA A 497 -6.26 -10.08 -5.17
C ALA A 497 -4.80 -9.65 -5.32
N HIS A 498 -4.01 -9.89 -4.27
CA HIS A 498 -2.55 -9.96 -4.37
C HIS A 498 -2.19 -11.37 -4.83
N VAL A 499 -1.40 -11.49 -5.89
CA VAL A 499 -1.17 -12.78 -6.55
C VAL A 499 0.30 -13.15 -6.52
N MET A 500 0.59 -14.30 -5.94
CA MET A 500 1.88 -14.99 -6.11
C MET A 500 1.73 -16.05 -7.21
N ILE A 501 2.49 -15.88 -8.28
CA ILE A 501 2.53 -16.81 -9.41
C ILE A 501 3.67 -17.79 -9.16
N ALA A 502 3.34 -19.06 -8.94
CA ALA A 502 4.32 -20.09 -8.66
C ALA A 502 4.33 -21.13 -9.80
N ASP A 503 5.47 -21.35 -10.39
CA ASP A 503 5.63 -22.33 -11.46
C ASP A 503 7.03 -22.99 -11.38
N ARG A 504 7.15 -24.17 -11.94
CA ARG A 504 8.45 -24.80 -12.15
C ARG A 504 9.27 -24.05 -13.20
N ASP A 505 8.60 -23.53 -14.23
CA ASP A 505 9.16 -22.63 -15.22
C ASP A 505 9.13 -21.18 -14.69
N THR A 506 10.25 -20.77 -14.13
CA THR A 506 10.43 -19.45 -13.56
C THR A 506 10.28 -18.32 -14.59
N THR A 507 10.68 -18.57 -15.83
CA THR A 507 10.55 -17.60 -16.92
C THR A 507 9.09 -17.38 -17.28
N ALA A 508 8.32 -18.45 -17.41
CA ALA A 508 6.89 -18.36 -17.67
C ALA A 508 6.17 -17.63 -16.52
N ALA A 509 6.48 -17.96 -15.25
CA ALA A 509 5.92 -17.27 -14.09
C ALA A 509 6.24 -15.77 -14.07
N SER A 510 7.50 -15.40 -14.38
CA SER A 510 7.92 -13.99 -14.44
C SER A 510 7.21 -13.22 -15.56
N ASN A 511 7.08 -13.83 -16.75
CA ASN A 511 6.39 -13.19 -17.87
C ASN A 511 4.92 -12.89 -17.55
N VAL A 512 4.23 -13.80 -16.85
CA VAL A 512 2.85 -13.57 -16.38
C VAL A 512 2.82 -12.48 -15.31
N ALA A 513 3.79 -12.43 -14.40
CA ALA A 513 3.87 -11.37 -13.41
C ALA A 513 4.08 -10.00 -14.08
N ASP A 514 4.96 -9.90 -15.07
CA ASP A 514 5.19 -8.68 -15.84
C ASP A 514 3.96 -8.22 -16.62
N GLU A 515 3.19 -9.17 -17.17
CA GLU A 515 1.91 -8.88 -17.81
C GLU A 515 0.91 -8.28 -16.81
N LEU A 516 0.79 -8.88 -15.65
CA LEU A 516 -0.12 -8.43 -14.58
C LEU A 516 0.26 -7.05 -14.03
N THR A 517 1.54 -6.74 -13.91
CA THR A 517 1.98 -5.43 -13.43
C THR A 517 1.60 -4.27 -14.36
N LYS A 518 1.34 -4.55 -15.64
CA LYS A 518 0.87 -3.52 -16.60
C LYS A 518 -0.60 -3.14 -16.40
N ILE A 519 -1.39 -4.01 -15.80
CA ILE A 519 -2.84 -3.84 -15.62
C ILE A 519 -3.26 -3.67 -14.15
N THR A 520 -2.32 -3.88 -13.22
CA THR A 520 -2.52 -3.73 -11.78
C THR A 520 -1.34 -2.96 -11.15
N SER A 521 -1.21 -3.00 -9.83
CA SER A 521 -0.02 -2.45 -9.15
C SER A 521 1.14 -3.46 -9.19
N LYS A 522 2.36 -2.97 -9.47
CA LYS A 522 3.60 -3.76 -9.38
C LYS A 522 3.75 -4.46 -8.02
N GLU A 523 3.29 -3.84 -6.96
CA GLU A 523 3.39 -4.39 -5.60
C GLU A 523 2.29 -5.42 -5.26
N SER A 524 1.28 -5.59 -6.12
CA SER A 524 0.22 -6.58 -5.90
C SER A 524 0.50 -7.93 -6.55
N VAL A 525 1.62 -8.08 -7.25
CA VAL A 525 2.00 -9.28 -8.00
C VAL A 525 3.44 -9.64 -7.71
N ALA A 526 3.70 -10.93 -7.53
CA ALA A 526 5.04 -11.48 -7.43
C ALA A 526 5.08 -12.88 -8.08
N SER A 527 6.28 -13.36 -8.39
CA SER A 527 6.49 -14.72 -8.93
C SER A 527 7.57 -15.45 -8.14
N THR A 528 7.47 -16.78 -8.13
CA THR A 528 8.43 -17.67 -7.46
C THR A 528 8.53 -19.02 -8.17
N ALA A 529 9.68 -19.68 -7.99
CA ALA A 529 9.85 -21.06 -8.43
C ALA A 529 9.16 -22.05 -7.47
N VAL A 530 8.53 -23.11 -8.02
CA VAL A 530 8.07 -24.23 -7.19
C VAL A 530 8.08 -25.53 -7.96
N ASP A 531 8.78 -26.54 -7.45
CA ASP A 531 8.54 -27.95 -7.78
C ASP A 531 7.68 -28.56 -6.68
N ILE A 532 6.40 -28.80 -6.98
CA ILE A 532 5.43 -29.28 -5.99
C ILE A 532 5.73 -30.69 -5.45
N ARG A 533 6.69 -31.43 -6.04
CA ARG A 533 7.16 -32.71 -5.53
C ARG A 533 8.09 -32.57 -4.32
N SER A 534 8.62 -31.38 -4.07
CA SER A 534 9.53 -31.11 -2.96
C SER A 534 8.86 -30.26 -1.88
N ARG A 535 8.78 -30.79 -0.64
CA ARG A 535 8.29 -30.01 0.51
C ARG A 535 9.10 -28.74 0.73
N ASP A 536 10.43 -28.82 0.57
CA ASP A 536 11.30 -27.65 0.74
C ASP A 536 11.00 -26.57 -0.32
N ALA A 537 10.76 -26.97 -1.59
CA ALA A 537 10.39 -26.02 -2.64
C ALA A 537 8.99 -25.40 -2.38
N ILE A 538 8.04 -26.18 -1.88
CA ILE A 538 6.73 -25.70 -1.43
C ILE A 538 6.92 -24.72 -0.27
N GLY A 539 7.71 -25.08 0.74
CA GLY A 539 8.05 -24.22 1.88
C GLY A 539 8.65 -22.88 1.43
N ASN A 540 9.59 -22.91 0.48
CA ASN A 540 10.21 -21.71 -0.07
C ASN A 540 9.20 -20.83 -0.83
N ALA A 541 8.27 -21.41 -1.58
CA ALA A 541 7.22 -20.65 -2.27
C ALA A 541 6.22 -20.01 -1.28
N LEU A 542 5.88 -20.70 -0.20
CA LEU A 542 5.07 -20.14 0.88
C LEU A 542 5.82 -19.02 1.61
N HIS A 543 7.10 -19.23 1.92
CA HIS A 543 7.96 -18.21 2.50
C HIS A 543 8.01 -16.94 1.65
N ALA A 544 8.22 -17.10 0.33
CA ALA A 544 8.19 -15.97 -0.62
C ALA A 544 6.83 -15.24 -0.61
N THR A 545 5.72 -16.00 -0.57
CA THR A 545 4.37 -15.42 -0.54
C THR A 545 4.10 -14.64 0.75
N ILE A 546 4.47 -15.20 1.89
CA ILE A 546 4.34 -14.57 3.21
C ILE A 546 5.21 -13.32 3.29
N SER A 547 6.45 -13.39 2.82
CA SER A 547 7.37 -12.24 2.78
C SER A 547 6.81 -11.11 1.91
N ALA A 548 6.21 -11.45 0.76
CA ALA A 548 5.65 -10.46 -0.17
C ALA A 548 4.39 -9.79 0.39
N PHE A 549 3.48 -10.54 1.01
CA PHE A 549 2.11 -10.05 1.29
C PHE A 549 1.65 -10.26 2.74
N GLY A 550 2.36 -11.07 3.53
CA GLY A 550 2.07 -11.32 4.94
C GLY A 550 1.30 -12.60 5.24
N GLY A 551 0.96 -13.41 4.24
CA GLY A 551 0.24 -14.67 4.43
C GLY A 551 -0.26 -15.27 3.13
N VAL A 552 -1.25 -16.19 3.23
CA VAL A 552 -1.98 -16.81 2.11
C VAL A 552 -3.46 -16.91 2.49
N ASP A 553 -4.38 -16.62 1.59
CA ASP A 553 -5.82 -16.78 1.82
C ASP A 553 -6.44 -17.80 0.87
N ILE A 554 -5.88 -17.92 -0.34
CA ILE A 554 -6.39 -18.75 -1.43
C ILE A 554 -5.22 -19.53 -2.01
N LEU A 555 -5.31 -20.86 -2.03
CA LEU A 555 -4.44 -21.72 -2.81
C LEU A 555 -5.19 -22.22 -4.05
N ILE A 556 -4.58 -22.05 -5.21
CA ILE A 556 -5.07 -22.62 -6.47
C ILE A 556 -3.95 -23.45 -7.08
N ASN A 557 -4.21 -24.74 -7.35
CA ASN A 557 -3.24 -25.59 -8.02
C ASN A 557 -3.78 -26.09 -9.37
N THR A 558 -3.10 -25.66 -10.43
CA THR A 558 -3.38 -26.09 -11.82
C THR A 558 -2.25 -26.95 -12.39
N ALA A 559 -1.17 -27.14 -11.64
CA ALA A 559 -0.04 -27.97 -12.08
C ALA A 559 -0.46 -29.43 -12.20
N ALA A 560 -0.14 -30.04 -13.32
CA ALA A 560 -0.46 -31.44 -13.60
C ALA A 560 0.51 -32.03 -14.63
N MET A 561 0.58 -33.36 -14.65
CA MET A 561 1.30 -34.11 -15.65
C MET A 561 0.36 -35.06 -16.40
N PHE A 562 0.49 -35.06 -17.72
CA PHE A 562 -0.15 -36.04 -18.60
C PHE A 562 0.93 -36.74 -19.44
N PRO A 563 1.28 -38.00 -19.15
CA PRO A 563 2.37 -38.68 -19.85
C PRO A 563 2.01 -38.91 -21.33
N SER A 564 2.99 -38.81 -22.20
CA SER A 564 2.85 -39.20 -23.61
C SER A 564 3.11 -40.69 -23.72
N SER A 565 2.17 -41.41 -24.34
CA SER A 565 2.29 -42.83 -24.60
C SER A 565 1.91 -43.08 -26.08
N PRO A 566 2.88 -42.96 -27.02
CA PRO A 566 2.63 -43.12 -28.46
C PRO A 566 2.04 -44.49 -28.78
N ASP A 567 2.50 -45.54 -28.09
CA ASP A 567 2.11 -46.92 -28.31
C ASP A 567 0.92 -47.38 -27.44
N GLY A 568 0.34 -46.47 -26.64
CA GLY A 568 -0.73 -46.77 -25.72
C GLY A 568 -0.31 -47.62 -24.51
N VAL A 569 1.01 -47.72 -24.22
CA VAL A 569 1.57 -48.43 -23.08
C VAL A 569 2.14 -47.44 -22.09
N ILE A 570 1.67 -47.48 -20.84
CA ILE A 570 2.22 -46.67 -19.72
C ILE A 570 3.30 -47.48 -19.01
N THR A 571 4.49 -46.91 -18.94
CA THR A 571 5.59 -47.53 -18.16
C THR A 571 5.41 -47.31 -16.66
N GLU A 572 6.04 -48.19 -15.83
CA GLU A 572 6.05 -48.02 -14.36
C GLU A 572 6.56 -46.65 -13.92
N ALA A 573 7.61 -46.14 -14.57
CA ALA A 573 8.15 -44.82 -14.30
C ALA A 573 7.16 -43.68 -14.63
N GLN A 574 6.44 -43.80 -15.77
CA GLN A 574 5.39 -42.82 -16.12
C GLN A 574 4.20 -42.89 -15.16
N TRP A 575 3.83 -44.09 -14.72
CA TRP A 575 2.83 -44.31 -13.69
C TRP A 575 3.21 -43.60 -12.38
N ALA A 576 4.36 -43.96 -11.84
CA ALA A 576 4.88 -43.40 -10.59
C ALA A 576 4.98 -41.86 -10.63
N MET A 577 5.58 -41.32 -11.70
CA MET A 577 5.73 -39.87 -11.87
C MET A 577 4.36 -39.17 -11.98
N THR A 578 3.36 -39.79 -12.65
CA THR A 578 2.03 -39.21 -12.77
C THR A 578 1.34 -39.11 -11.41
N PHE A 579 1.43 -40.16 -10.61
CA PHE A 579 0.90 -40.16 -9.23
C PHE A 579 1.64 -39.19 -8.34
N ASP A 580 2.97 -39.12 -8.44
CA ASP A 580 3.77 -38.18 -7.69
C ASP A 580 3.35 -36.73 -7.95
N VAL A 581 3.21 -36.31 -9.22
CA VAL A 581 2.79 -34.98 -9.58
C VAL A 581 1.30 -34.70 -9.32
N ASN A 582 0.39 -35.62 -9.74
CA ASN A 582 -1.03 -35.34 -9.74
C ASN A 582 -1.74 -35.64 -8.42
N VAL A 583 -1.16 -36.46 -7.54
CA VAL A 583 -1.77 -36.89 -6.26
C VAL A 583 -0.89 -36.50 -5.07
N THR A 584 0.30 -37.07 -4.96
CA THR A 584 1.18 -36.88 -3.81
C THR A 584 1.52 -35.41 -3.61
N SER A 585 1.91 -34.72 -4.68
CA SER A 585 2.25 -33.30 -4.62
C SER A 585 1.08 -32.41 -4.23
N ASN A 586 -0.14 -32.72 -4.66
CA ASN A 586 -1.34 -31.99 -4.22
C ASN A 586 -1.57 -32.14 -2.72
N TYR A 587 -1.36 -33.35 -2.17
CA TYR A 587 -1.43 -33.57 -0.73
C TYR A 587 -0.34 -32.76 0.00
N LEU A 588 0.92 -32.85 -0.44
CA LEU A 588 2.05 -32.11 0.16
C LEU A 588 1.82 -30.61 0.18
N LEU A 589 1.36 -30.06 -0.94
CA LEU A 589 1.07 -28.63 -1.08
C LEU A 589 -0.05 -28.18 -0.15
N CYS A 590 -1.14 -28.95 -0.07
CA CYS A 590 -2.26 -28.67 0.82
C CYS A 590 -1.89 -28.79 2.29
N ASP A 591 -1.06 -29.79 2.66
CA ASP A 591 -0.55 -29.99 4.01
C ASP A 591 0.32 -28.81 4.48
N GLU A 592 1.23 -28.33 3.62
CA GLU A 592 2.08 -27.19 3.98
C GLU A 592 1.28 -25.87 4.07
N VAL A 593 0.36 -25.61 3.13
CA VAL A 593 -0.44 -24.38 3.19
C VAL A 593 -1.43 -24.39 4.36
N ALA A 594 -1.93 -25.56 4.76
CA ALA A 594 -2.83 -25.69 5.91
C ALA A 594 -2.18 -25.20 7.21
N LYS A 595 -0.86 -25.35 7.37
CA LYS A 595 -0.10 -24.82 8.52
C LYS A 595 -0.17 -23.28 8.55
N VAL A 596 -0.05 -22.64 7.40
CA VAL A 596 -0.18 -21.17 7.25
C VAL A 596 -1.61 -20.73 7.58
N PHE A 597 -2.61 -21.43 7.06
CA PHE A 597 -4.03 -21.13 7.34
C PHE A 597 -4.36 -21.28 8.82
N ALA A 598 -3.85 -22.34 9.47
CA ALA A 598 -4.02 -22.55 10.90
C ALA A 598 -3.38 -21.44 11.74
N ALA A 599 -2.17 -21.01 11.39
CA ALA A 599 -1.49 -19.89 12.06
C ALA A 599 -2.28 -18.58 11.93
N GLN A 600 -2.83 -18.31 10.75
CA GLN A 600 -3.67 -17.11 10.50
C GLN A 600 -5.02 -17.19 11.23
N GLY A 601 -5.67 -18.34 11.22
CA GLY A 601 -7.00 -18.54 11.77
C GLY A 601 -8.11 -17.82 10.97
N LEU A 602 -7.83 -17.41 9.73
CA LEU A 602 -8.76 -16.76 8.81
C LEU A 602 -9.47 -17.79 7.93
N ASP A 603 -10.70 -17.46 7.49
CA ASP A 603 -11.40 -18.28 6.50
C ASP A 603 -10.60 -18.33 5.21
N SER A 604 -10.32 -19.52 4.67
CA SER A 604 -9.41 -19.73 3.56
C SER A 604 -10.03 -20.68 2.51
N SER A 605 -9.45 -20.75 1.32
CA SER A 605 -9.94 -21.60 0.24
C SER A 605 -8.82 -22.29 -0.51
N ILE A 606 -9.04 -23.57 -0.85
CA ILE A 606 -8.19 -24.36 -1.74
C ILE A 606 -9.03 -24.77 -2.95
N VAL A 607 -8.49 -24.59 -4.16
CA VAL A 607 -9.12 -25.08 -5.40
C VAL A 607 -8.10 -25.91 -6.19
N LEU A 608 -8.43 -27.18 -6.42
CA LEU A 608 -7.59 -28.12 -7.13
C LEU A 608 -8.17 -28.43 -8.53
N THR A 609 -7.32 -28.77 -9.49
CA THR A 609 -7.72 -29.06 -10.86
C THR A 609 -7.71 -30.56 -11.14
N SER A 610 -8.88 -31.17 -11.12
CA SER A 610 -9.08 -32.53 -11.55
C SER A 610 -9.26 -32.63 -13.08
N SER A 611 -10.09 -33.50 -13.58
CA SER A 611 -10.38 -33.67 -15.01
C SER A 611 -11.69 -34.47 -15.22
N ALA A 612 -12.35 -34.30 -16.33
CA ALA A 612 -13.43 -35.20 -16.79
C ALA A 612 -12.92 -36.64 -16.89
N ASN A 613 -11.64 -36.85 -17.16
CA ASN A 613 -11.01 -38.18 -17.18
C ASN A 613 -11.04 -38.90 -15.83
N ALA A 614 -11.34 -38.22 -14.73
CA ALA A 614 -11.57 -38.89 -13.45
C ALA A 614 -12.74 -39.89 -13.48
N VAL A 615 -13.65 -39.72 -14.41
CA VAL A 615 -14.85 -40.58 -14.57
C VAL A 615 -15.01 -41.14 -15.99
N VAL A 616 -14.29 -40.57 -16.98
CA VAL A 616 -14.34 -41.03 -18.38
C VAL A 616 -13.03 -41.77 -18.71
N PRO A 617 -13.01 -43.08 -18.70
CA PRO A 617 -11.79 -43.85 -18.97
C PRO A 617 -11.38 -43.75 -20.43
N LYS A 618 -10.07 -43.72 -20.66
CA LYS A 618 -9.49 -43.64 -22.00
C LYS A 618 -8.29 -44.57 -22.13
N ARG A 619 -8.27 -45.42 -23.12
CA ARG A 619 -7.15 -46.32 -23.42
C ARG A 619 -5.85 -45.50 -23.63
N GLY A 620 -4.76 -45.91 -22.97
CA GLY A 620 -3.45 -45.29 -23.05
C GLY A 620 -3.32 -44.02 -22.20
N SER A 621 -4.25 -43.75 -21.28
CA SER A 621 -4.17 -42.68 -20.28
C SER A 621 -4.46 -43.16 -18.86
N GLU A 622 -4.32 -44.45 -18.60
CA GLU A 622 -4.69 -45.08 -17.34
C GLU A 622 -4.06 -44.43 -16.13
N ALA A 623 -2.77 -44.09 -16.20
CA ALA A 623 -2.08 -43.40 -15.10
C ALA A 623 -2.70 -42.02 -14.81
N TYR A 624 -3.02 -41.27 -15.85
CA TYR A 624 -3.63 -39.93 -15.69
C TYR A 624 -5.06 -40.05 -15.17
N ASP A 625 -5.89 -40.88 -15.78
CA ASP A 625 -7.29 -41.02 -15.44
C ASP A 625 -7.48 -41.48 -13.99
N VAL A 626 -6.73 -42.49 -13.56
CA VAL A 626 -6.75 -42.96 -12.15
C VAL A 626 -6.19 -41.92 -11.19
N SER A 627 -5.12 -41.20 -11.58
CA SER A 627 -4.60 -40.12 -10.73
C SER A 627 -5.59 -38.97 -10.52
N LYS A 628 -6.38 -38.64 -11.55
CA LYS A 628 -7.40 -37.58 -11.44
C LYS A 628 -8.64 -38.06 -10.65
N ALA A 629 -8.99 -39.37 -10.72
CA ALA A 629 -10.00 -39.96 -9.84
C ALA A 629 -9.54 -39.89 -8.36
N ALA A 630 -8.30 -40.27 -8.09
CA ALA A 630 -7.70 -40.16 -6.75
C ALA A 630 -7.68 -38.70 -6.24
N LEU A 631 -7.30 -37.74 -7.09
CA LEU A 631 -7.33 -36.32 -6.74
C LEU A 631 -8.77 -35.83 -6.45
N SER A 632 -9.78 -36.33 -7.21
CA SER A 632 -11.19 -35.97 -6.96
C SER A 632 -11.64 -36.47 -5.57
N HIS A 633 -11.16 -37.61 -5.11
CA HIS A 633 -11.43 -38.10 -3.76
C HIS A 633 -10.66 -37.31 -2.71
N LEU A 634 -9.39 -36.97 -2.98
CA LEU A 634 -8.56 -36.16 -2.09
C LEU A 634 -9.20 -34.77 -1.78
N VAL A 635 -9.91 -34.17 -2.73
CA VAL A 635 -10.66 -32.92 -2.48
C VAL A 635 -11.68 -33.12 -1.34
N ARG A 636 -12.35 -34.26 -1.28
CA ARG A 636 -13.34 -34.58 -0.23
C ARG A 636 -12.67 -34.81 1.11
N GLU A 637 -11.60 -35.59 1.14
CA GLU A 637 -10.83 -35.87 2.35
C GLU A 637 -10.26 -34.58 2.96
N LEU A 638 -9.66 -33.72 2.13
CA LEU A 638 -9.14 -32.42 2.58
C LEU A 638 -10.25 -31.49 3.07
N ALA A 639 -11.40 -31.49 2.42
CA ALA A 639 -12.55 -30.68 2.85
C ALA A 639 -13.04 -31.09 4.26
N VAL A 640 -13.08 -32.38 4.55
CA VAL A 640 -13.44 -32.89 5.90
C VAL A 640 -12.36 -32.53 6.90
N GLY A 641 -11.08 -32.73 6.55
CA GLY A 641 -9.96 -32.55 7.46
C GLY A 641 -9.65 -31.07 7.83
N LEU A 642 -9.96 -30.12 6.93
CA LEU A 642 -9.61 -28.70 7.10
C LEU A 642 -10.80 -27.81 7.48
N ALA A 643 -12.02 -28.36 7.54
CA ALA A 643 -13.19 -27.63 7.99
C ALA A 643 -13.07 -27.23 9.48
N PRO A 644 -13.78 -26.17 9.95
CA PRO A 644 -14.68 -25.28 9.18
C PRO A 644 -13.97 -24.07 8.53
N LYS A 645 -12.68 -23.84 8.79
CA LYS A 645 -11.96 -22.63 8.38
C LYS A 645 -11.50 -22.65 6.92
N VAL A 646 -11.30 -23.85 6.35
CA VAL A 646 -10.81 -23.98 4.98
C VAL A 646 -11.84 -24.70 4.14
N ARG A 647 -12.26 -24.09 3.05
CA ARG A 647 -13.05 -24.75 2.01
C ARG A 647 -12.12 -25.36 0.97
N VAL A 648 -12.34 -26.62 0.65
CA VAL A 648 -11.55 -27.31 -0.37
C VAL A 648 -12.50 -27.80 -1.47
N ASN A 649 -12.28 -27.32 -2.67
CA ASN A 649 -13.09 -27.69 -3.85
C ASN A 649 -12.17 -27.92 -5.05
N GLY A 650 -12.77 -28.31 -6.16
CA GLY A 650 -12.02 -28.46 -7.40
C GLY A 650 -12.87 -28.19 -8.62
N ILE A 651 -12.22 -28.18 -9.77
CA ILE A 651 -12.86 -28.20 -11.08
C ILE A 651 -12.51 -29.49 -11.81
N SER A 652 -13.38 -29.89 -12.75
CA SER A 652 -13.23 -31.09 -13.57
C SER A 652 -13.34 -30.68 -15.04
N PRO A 653 -12.28 -30.11 -15.65
CA PRO A 653 -12.31 -29.73 -17.06
C PRO A 653 -12.33 -30.92 -17.98
N ALA A 654 -12.98 -30.77 -19.15
CA ALA A 654 -12.70 -31.65 -20.29
C ALA A 654 -11.43 -31.15 -21.02
N THR A 655 -11.33 -31.29 -22.33
CA THR A 655 -10.11 -30.99 -23.06
C THR A 655 -9.93 -29.47 -23.28
N VAL A 656 -9.01 -28.84 -22.56
CA VAL A 656 -8.60 -27.44 -22.74
C VAL A 656 -7.30 -27.42 -23.53
N VAL A 657 -7.36 -26.99 -24.79
CA VAL A 657 -6.21 -27.05 -25.74
C VAL A 657 -5.45 -25.73 -25.80
N LYS A 658 -6.18 -24.60 -25.92
CA LYS A 658 -5.60 -23.27 -26.10
C LYS A 658 -4.74 -22.88 -24.90
N GLY A 659 -3.63 -22.20 -25.16
CA GLY A 659 -2.71 -21.69 -24.13
C GLY A 659 -2.05 -22.76 -23.26
N SER A 660 -2.29 -24.05 -23.47
CA SER A 660 -1.79 -25.13 -22.64
C SER A 660 -0.46 -25.67 -23.12
N THR A 661 0.54 -25.72 -22.23
CA THR A 661 1.84 -26.38 -22.51
C THR A 661 1.73 -27.90 -22.65
N MET A 662 0.61 -28.48 -22.23
CA MET A 662 0.32 -29.92 -22.44
C MET A 662 0.05 -30.28 -23.89
N PHE A 663 -0.20 -29.29 -24.75
CA PHE A 663 -0.45 -29.44 -26.20
C PHE A 663 0.63 -28.70 -27.01
N PRO A 664 1.90 -29.19 -27.00
CA PRO A 664 2.93 -28.66 -27.90
C PRO A 664 2.57 -29.00 -29.37
N ARG A 665 3.16 -28.20 -30.30
CA ARG A 665 2.86 -28.31 -31.75
C ARG A 665 2.84 -29.72 -32.28
N ASP A 666 3.85 -30.52 -31.97
CA ASP A 666 3.97 -31.89 -32.49
C ASP A 666 2.83 -32.80 -31.99
N ARG A 667 2.46 -32.65 -30.73
CA ARG A 667 1.33 -33.39 -30.14
C ARG A 667 -0.04 -33.00 -30.76
N VAL A 668 -0.20 -31.69 -31.02
CA VAL A 668 -1.41 -31.19 -31.71
C VAL A 668 -1.47 -31.76 -33.12
N ARG A 669 -0.40 -31.70 -33.88
CA ARG A 669 -0.33 -32.27 -35.26
C ARG A 669 -0.63 -33.78 -35.27
N ALA A 670 0.05 -34.52 -34.40
CA ALA A 670 -0.20 -35.95 -34.25
C ALA A 670 -1.70 -36.26 -33.96
N SER A 671 -2.32 -35.42 -33.10
CA SER A 671 -3.74 -35.55 -32.78
C SER A 671 -4.64 -35.22 -33.97
N LEU A 672 -4.37 -34.13 -34.70
CA LEU A 672 -5.12 -33.75 -35.91
C LEU A 672 -5.02 -34.83 -36.96
N THR A 673 -3.84 -35.36 -37.22
CA THR A 673 -3.63 -36.50 -38.15
C THR A 673 -4.40 -37.73 -37.71
N LYS A 674 -4.34 -38.11 -36.44
CA LYS A 674 -5.07 -39.24 -35.86
C LYS A 674 -6.58 -39.13 -36.06
N TYR A 675 -7.10 -37.92 -35.98
CA TYR A 675 -8.56 -37.66 -36.11
C TYR A 675 -8.99 -37.32 -37.56
N GLY A 676 -8.07 -37.37 -38.54
CA GLY A 676 -8.35 -37.07 -39.94
C GLY A 676 -8.71 -35.61 -40.21
N ILE A 677 -8.19 -34.69 -39.42
CA ILE A 677 -8.42 -33.25 -39.56
C ILE A 677 -7.29 -32.68 -40.45
N SER A 678 -7.68 -32.10 -41.57
CA SER A 678 -6.72 -31.43 -42.49
C SER A 678 -6.18 -30.12 -41.86
N PHE A 679 -4.89 -29.91 -42.03
CA PHE A 679 -4.20 -28.68 -41.62
C PHE A 679 -3.05 -28.37 -42.57
N GLU A 680 -2.60 -27.08 -42.59
CA GLU A 680 -1.46 -26.65 -43.38
C GLU A 680 -0.23 -26.50 -42.45
N GLU A 681 0.95 -26.86 -42.96
CA GLU A 681 2.22 -26.74 -42.22
C GLU A 681 2.56 -25.30 -41.84
N SER A 682 2.07 -24.31 -42.60
CA SER A 682 2.25 -22.87 -42.38
C SER A 682 1.42 -22.32 -41.23
N MET A 683 0.40 -23.06 -40.73
CA MET A 683 -0.45 -22.62 -39.65
C MET A 683 0.32 -22.39 -38.36
N SER A 684 -0.02 -21.33 -37.66
CA SER A 684 0.53 -21.01 -36.33
C SER A 684 0.11 -22.05 -35.29
N ASP A 685 0.79 -22.12 -34.17
CA ASP A 685 0.45 -23.04 -33.06
C ASP A 685 -0.97 -22.81 -32.54
N GLU A 686 -1.43 -21.58 -32.50
CA GLU A 686 -2.77 -21.23 -32.01
C GLU A 686 -3.87 -21.64 -33.03
N GLU A 687 -3.62 -21.53 -34.33
CA GLU A 687 -4.54 -22.03 -35.35
C GLU A 687 -4.68 -23.55 -35.28
N LEU A 688 -3.55 -24.25 -35.14
CA LEU A 688 -3.59 -25.73 -35.00
C LEU A 688 -4.31 -26.14 -33.72
N ARG A 689 -4.04 -25.46 -32.59
CA ARG A 689 -4.77 -25.69 -31.33
C ARG A 689 -6.26 -25.38 -31.47
N GLY A 690 -6.62 -24.33 -32.22
CA GLY A 690 -8.01 -23.98 -32.53
C GLY A 690 -8.77 -25.11 -33.28
N LEU A 691 -8.12 -25.70 -34.29
CA LEU A 691 -8.71 -26.87 -35.02
C LEU A 691 -8.96 -28.04 -34.08
N LEU A 692 -8.00 -28.36 -33.21
CA LEU A 692 -8.14 -29.45 -32.26
C LEU A 692 -9.19 -29.15 -31.17
N ALA A 693 -9.26 -27.91 -30.66
CA ALA A 693 -10.27 -27.49 -29.72
C ALA A 693 -11.71 -27.62 -30.31
N ASN A 694 -11.88 -27.15 -31.56
CA ASN A 694 -13.16 -27.28 -32.26
C ASN A 694 -13.57 -28.76 -32.49
N PHE A 695 -12.61 -29.65 -32.72
CA PHE A 695 -12.91 -31.08 -32.80
C PHE A 695 -13.42 -31.63 -31.47
N TYR A 696 -12.78 -31.28 -30.34
CA TYR A 696 -13.25 -31.74 -29.04
C TYR A 696 -14.61 -31.11 -28.64
N ALA A 697 -14.86 -29.85 -29.03
CA ALA A 697 -16.13 -29.18 -28.79
C ALA A 697 -17.34 -29.94 -29.38
N LYS A 698 -17.19 -30.55 -30.56
CA LYS A 698 -18.25 -31.34 -31.19
C LYS A 698 -18.71 -32.57 -30.38
N ARG A 699 -17.92 -32.98 -29.38
CA ARG A 699 -18.23 -34.08 -28.47
C ARG A 699 -19.01 -33.65 -27.23
N THR A 700 -19.19 -32.37 -27.02
CA THR A 700 -19.90 -31.80 -25.87
C THR A 700 -21.29 -31.30 -26.29
N LEU A 701 -22.21 -31.16 -25.34
CA LEU A 701 -23.57 -30.68 -25.62
C LEU A 701 -23.63 -29.22 -26.04
N THR A 702 -22.68 -28.42 -25.54
CA THR A 702 -22.59 -26.98 -25.88
C THR A 702 -21.99 -26.74 -27.26
N HIS A 703 -21.27 -27.69 -27.82
CA HIS A 703 -20.49 -27.57 -29.07
C HIS A 703 -19.54 -26.38 -29.09
N THR A 704 -19.17 -25.86 -27.90
CA THR A 704 -18.25 -24.71 -27.72
C THR A 704 -16.90 -25.21 -27.20
N PRO A 705 -15.77 -24.77 -27.78
CA PRO A 705 -14.45 -25.04 -27.21
C PRO A 705 -14.35 -24.51 -25.78
N ILE A 706 -13.72 -25.28 -24.90
CA ILE A 706 -13.48 -24.87 -23.55
C ILE A 706 -12.13 -24.10 -23.54
N ASP A 707 -12.20 -22.83 -23.20
CA ASP A 707 -11.04 -22.00 -23.09
C ASP A 707 -10.52 -21.93 -21.63
N PRO A 708 -9.25 -21.58 -21.39
CA PRO A 708 -8.68 -21.45 -20.05
C PRO A 708 -9.48 -20.49 -19.14
N VAL A 709 -10.08 -19.45 -19.71
CA VAL A 709 -10.90 -18.48 -18.96
C VAL A 709 -12.16 -19.10 -18.39
N ASP A 710 -12.78 -20.07 -19.06
CA ASP A 710 -13.98 -20.78 -18.55
C ASP A 710 -13.64 -21.54 -17.27
N CYS A 711 -12.48 -22.18 -17.26
CA CYS A 711 -11.96 -22.86 -16.07
C CYS A 711 -11.60 -21.85 -14.96
N ALA A 712 -10.97 -20.73 -15.32
CA ALA A 712 -10.57 -19.70 -14.38
C ALA A 712 -11.79 -19.06 -13.68
N GLU A 713 -12.89 -18.82 -14.40
CA GLU A 713 -14.14 -18.32 -13.81
C GLU A 713 -14.71 -19.30 -12.76
N ALA A 714 -14.75 -20.60 -13.06
CA ALA A 714 -15.21 -21.62 -12.13
C ALA A 714 -14.30 -21.71 -10.89
N ILE A 715 -12.97 -21.65 -11.08
CA ILE A 715 -11.98 -21.64 -10.00
C ILE A 715 -12.20 -20.43 -9.09
N LEU A 716 -12.34 -19.24 -9.66
CA LEU A 716 -12.50 -18.02 -8.87
C LEU A 716 -13.86 -17.95 -8.16
N PHE A 717 -14.92 -18.50 -8.74
CA PHE A 717 -16.17 -18.69 -8.02
C PHE A 717 -15.96 -19.55 -6.77
N LEU A 718 -15.27 -20.70 -6.88
CA LEU A 718 -14.98 -21.58 -5.75
C LEU A 718 -14.02 -20.97 -4.75
N ALA A 719 -13.07 -20.14 -5.20
CA ALA A 719 -12.11 -19.45 -4.35
C ALA A 719 -12.74 -18.28 -3.55
N SER A 720 -13.77 -17.64 -4.10
CA SER A 720 -14.36 -16.43 -3.56
C SER A 720 -15.41 -16.67 -2.47
N PRO A 721 -15.82 -15.62 -1.73
CA PRO A 721 -16.91 -15.71 -0.75
C PRO A 721 -18.28 -16.09 -1.35
N ARG A 722 -18.45 -15.99 -2.66
CA ARG A 722 -19.69 -16.38 -3.34
C ARG A 722 -20.04 -17.85 -3.14
N SER A 723 -19.05 -18.72 -2.98
CA SER A 723 -19.21 -20.15 -2.70
C SER A 723 -19.01 -20.51 -1.23
N ARG A 724 -19.33 -19.62 -0.31
CA ARG A 724 -19.07 -19.78 1.15
C ARG A 724 -19.66 -21.06 1.77
N CYS A 725 -20.72 -21.59 1.19
CA CYS A 725 -21.40 -22.80 1.65
C CYS A 725 -21.04 -24.03 0.80
N THR A 726 -19.98 -23.97 -0.04
CA THR A 726 -19.57 -25.06 -0.91
C THR A 726 -18.18 -25.54 -0.51
N THR A 727 -18.06 -26.82 -0.11
CA THR A 727 -16.79 -27.49 0.17
C THR A 727 -16.91 -28.98 -0.14
N GLY A 728 -15.82 -29.63 -0.53
CA GLY A 728 -15.79 -31.06 -0.90
C GLY A 728 -16.37 -31.37 -2.29
N HIS A 729 -16.57 -30.36 -3.13
CA HIS A 729 -17.21 -30.54 -4.44
C HIS A 729 -16.29 -30.22 -5.61
N LEU A 730 -16.60 -30.82 -6.77
CA LEU A 730 -15.96 -30.51 -8.03
C LEU A 730 -17.01 -29.96 -9.01
N ILE A 731 -16.67 -28.80 -9.62
CA ILE A 731 -17.51 -28.23 -10.69
C ILE A 731 -17.00 -28.74 -12.04
N PRO A 732 -17.86 -29.41 -12.85
CA PRO A 732 -17.50 -29.77 -14.22
C PRO A 732 -17.41 -28.52 -15.11
N VAL A 733 -16.31 -28.42 -15.86
CA VAL A 733 -16.11 -27.42 -16.92
C VAL A 733 -15.84 -28.21 -18.21
N ASP A 734 -16.86 -28.88 -18.71
CA ASP A 734 -16.72 -29.90 -19.72
C ASP A 734 -17.70 -29.76 -20.92
N GLY A 735 -18.45 -28.63 -20.95
CA GLY A 735 -19.40 -28.33 -21.99
C GLY A 735 -20.55 -29.36 -22.06
N GLY A 736 -20.76 -30.13 -20.99
CA GLY A 736 -21.73 -31.24 -20.99
C GLY A 736 -21.21 -32.44 -21.79
N LEU A 737 -20.04 -32.98 -21.44
CA LEU A 737 -19.50 -34.19 -22.02
C LEU A 737 -20.43 -35.39 -21.66
N PRO A 738 -21.15 -36.02 -22.59
CA PRO A 738 -22.19 -37.03 -22.28
C PRO A 738 -21.67 -38.17 -21.43
N GLU A 739 -20.46 -38.65 -21.71
CA GLU A 739 -19.83 -39.76 -20.99
C GLU A 739 -19.51 -39.42 -19.52
N ALA A 740 -19.52 -38.12 -19.17
CA ALA A 740 -19.20 -37.64 -17.84
C ALA A 740 -20.43 -37.18 -17.03
N ILE A 741 -21.63 -37.16 -17.59
CA ILE A 741 -22.84 -36.58 -16.94
C ILE A 741 -23.25 -37.33 -15.67
N LEU A 742 -23.06 -38.65 -15.62
CA LEU A 742 -23.39 -39.48 -14.45
C LEU A 742 -22.18 -39.62 -13.53
N ARG A 743 -21.88 -38.61 -12.78
CA ARG A 743 -20.74 -38.55 -11.82
C ARG A 743 -21.18 -38.82 -10.40
#